data_a03ea9603cacc287dd548bb5434cde8b
#
_entry.id   a03ea9603cacc287dd548bb5434cde8b
#
_cell.length_a   1.000
_cell.length_b   1.000
_cell.length_c   1.000
_cell.angle_alpha   90.00
_cell.angle_beta   90.00
_cell.angle_gamma   90.00
#
_symmetry.space_group_name_H-M   'P 1'
#
loop_
_entity.id
_entity.type
_entity.pdbx_description
1 polymer ?
#
loop_
_entity_poly.entity_id
_entity_poly.type
_entity_poly.pdbx_seq_one_letter_code
_entity_poly.pdbx_strand_id
1 'polypeptide(L)'
;MKFLKLQVENFMALANADIELDQRGLVLIQGINSGDSSAASNGAGKSTLMNSLMWCLYGETAHGVKGDDVLSTGHEKNCRVMVTIEDEGKRYAIIRHRKHKEFKNRLIVRGEDGDMTKGKDTLTQEFVERLIGASKEVFMASIYASQEAMPDLPGMSDKNLKTIVEEAAGVDRLTKAYAIARERANAAAARMETTKTKMDACLSLVESSQNELESAKTSSAAWERDRGKRLDVARADLVGAEVTLTEVEMELRSLPEQIRDTENAIDKERGKLASKEEHDAKLVKVRGAITDIRASIRVTENIQKEAMQRARAFKMKAEEVNTKVGEPCPTCGKAYCVEDLSTVKESFVEQARSEICQAQASVTSVAKYQEHLEKALKIESSLVAGTPDVSAIISRIEQLTKELGTLRHREKEVVAVEAMVARARSEVNRITKETNPFLAVIKRHEESLAANKSNYGVLKTELKNIQEQALLLDKARQVYSPAGVRSHILTSVTPFLNIRTAEYLNTLSDGNIIAEWSTMEATKKGEYRDKFNICVSKTGSSKSFQTLSGGEKRKVRIACSLALQDLVASRASKSIELFIGDEIDDALDTAGLERLMGILEAKARERGTVMIISHKEMKSWFRETITVEVKEGRSYVV
;
A
#
# COMPACT_ATOMS: atom_id res chain seq x y z
N MET A 1 29.29 4.62 -12.20
CA MET A 1 29.00 3.42 -13.03
C MET A 1 29.61 3.60 -14.38
N LYS A 2 30.38 2.61 -14.82
CA LYS A 2 31.08 2.60 -16.11
C LYS A 2 30.39 1.67 -17.06
N PHE A 3 30.25 2.09 -18.30
CA PHE A 3 29.91 1.20 -19.40
C PHE A 3 31.21 0.73 -20.04
N LEU A 4 31.48 -0.57 -19.91
CA LEU A 4 32.77 -1.11 -20.35
C LEU A 4 32.73 -1.54 -21.82
N LYS A 5 31.67 -2.26 -22.22
CA LYS A 5 31.63 -2.90 -23.54
C LYS A 5 30.22 -3.06 -24.06
N LEU A 6 30.05 -2.92 -25.37
CA LEU A 6 28.81 -3.23 -26.09
C LEU A 6 29.11 -4.27 -27.18
N GLN A 7 28.39 -5.39 -27.14
CA GLN A 7 28.46 -6.44 -28.17
C GLN A 7 27.08 -6.63 -28.79
N VAL A 8 27.04 -6.67 -30.08
CA VAL A 8 25.80 -6.72 -30.89
C VAL A 8 25.91 -7.83 -31.91
N GLU A 9 24.86 -8.63 -32.03
CA GLU A 9 24.72 -9.68 -33.06
C GLU A 9 23.31 -9.63 -33.63
N ASN A 10 23.20 -9.50 -34.95
CA ASN A 10 21.94 -9.53 -35.71
C ASN A 10 20.85 -8.56 -35.18
N PHE A 11 21.21 -7.33 -34.91
CA PHE A 11 20.31 -6.28 -34.44
C PHE A 11 20.04 -5.25 -35.55
N MET A 12 18.81 -5.17 -36.02
CA MET A 12 18.38 -4.29 -37.13
C MET A 12 19.38 -4.39 -38.32
N ALA A 13 20.00 -3.30 -38.73
CA ALA A 13 20.98 -3.31 -39.82
C ALA A 13 22.34 -3.93 -39.40
N LEU A 14 22.65 -3.99 -38.11
CA LEU A 14 23.94 -4.49 -37.61
C LEU A 14 24.03 -6.01 -37.66
N ALA A 15 25.03 -6.52 -38.34
CA ALA A 15 25.37 -7.92 -38.35
C ALA A 15 26.14 -8.30 -37.09
N ASN A 16 27.22 -7.53 -36.82
CA ASN A 16 28.07 -7.71 -35.64
C ASN A 16 28.72 -6.39 -35.28
N ALA A 17 28.85 -6.14 -33.97
CA ALA A 17 29.63 -5.04 -33.43
C ALA A 17 30.24 -5.48 -32.08
N ASP A 18 31.48 -5.08 -31.84
CA ASP A 18 32.19 -5.27 -30.57
C ASP A 18 32.95 -3.99 -30.28
N ILE A 19 32.47 -3.18 -29.35
CA ILE A 19 33.06 -1.88 -29.02
C ILE A 19 33.29 -1.71 -27.53
N GLU A 20 34.48 -1.19 -27.21
CA GLU A 20 34.80 -0.72 -25.87
C GLU A 20 34.13 0.65 -25.65
N LEU A 21 33.62 0.88 -24.46
CA LEU A 21 32.89 2.09 -24.11
C LEU A 21 33.57 2.91 -23.00
N ASP A 22 34.50 2.34 -22.26
CA ASP A 22 35.13 2.99 -21.11
C ASP A 22 36.35 3.84 -21.50
N GLN A 23 36.48 5.01 -20.89
CA GLN A 23 37.66 5.89 -20.96
C GLN A 23 38.17 6.25 -22.40
N ARG A 24 37.24 6.32 -23.34
CA ARG A 24 37.58 6.60 -24.76
C ARG A 24 37.70 8.08 -25.10
N GLY A 25 37.34 8.96 -24.17
CA GLY A 25 37.34 10.41 -24.46
C GLY A 25 36.23 10.76 -25.47
N LEU A 26 36.54 11.64 -26.40
CA LEU A 26 35.60 12.08 -27.43
C LEU A 26 35.76 11.22 -28.68
N VAL A 27 34.73 10.45 -29.03
CA VAL A 27 34.71 9.45 -30.09
C VAL A 27 33.70 9.83 -31.16
N LEU A 28 34.08 9.78 -32.43
CA LEU A 28 33.18 9.94 -33.57
C LEU A 28 32.71 8.56 -34.06
N ILE A 29 31.42 8.41 -34.23
CA ILE A 29 30.82 7.27 -34.94
C ILE A 29 30.44 7.72 -36.34
N GLN A 30 31.18 7.27 -37.31
CA GLN A 30 30.94 7.56 -38.74
C GLN A 30 30.41 6.33 -39.50
N GLY A 31 29.72 6.58 -40.60
CA GLY A 31 29.25 5.53 -41.49
C GLY A 31 29.99 5.58 -42.84
N ILE A 32 30.24 4.39 -43.41
CA ILE A 32 30.66 4.20 -44.75
C ILE A 32 29.68 3.28 -45.44
N ASN A 33 29.02 3.81 -46.46
CA ASN A 33 28.12 3.03 -47.29
C ASN A 33 28.73 2.87 -48.68
N SER A 34 29.46 1.80 -48.92
CA SER A 34 30.14 1.53 -50.17
C SER A 34 29.17 1.11 -51.31
N GLY A 35 27.90 0.83 -50.98
CA GLY A 35 26.89 0.37 -51.92
C GLY A 35 26.02 1.48 -52.52
N ASP A 36 26.06 2.69 -51.96
CA ASP A 36 25.24 3.83 -52.42
C ASP A 36 26.07 5.10 -52.51
N SER A 37 26.41 5.53 -53.70
CA SER A 37 27.19 6.76 -53.94
C SER A 37 26.40 8.04 -53.61
N SER A 38 25.09 7.99 -53.54
CA SER A 38 24.21 9.12 -53.21
C SER A 38 24.06 9.35 -51.73
N ALA A 39 24.42 8.34 -50.89
CA ALA A 39 24.26 8.36 -49.46
C ALA A 39 25.50 7.75 -48.75
N ALA A 40 26.66 8.30 -48.98
CA ALA A 40 27.96 7.76 -48.54
C ALA A 40 28.09 7.47 -47.00
N SER A 41 27.26 8.07 -46.20
CA SER A 41 27.24 7.85 -44.73
C SER A 41 25.84 7.49 -44.20
N ASN A 42 24.78 7.81 -44.95
CA ASN A 42 23.40 7.59 -44.52
C ASN A 42 23.03 6.10 -44.62
N GLY A 43 22.20 5.64 -43.70
CA GLY A 43 21.79 4.22 -43.69
C GLY A 43 22.86 3.22 -43.26
N ALA A 44 24.09 3.67 -42.96
CA ALA A 44 25.17 2.79 -42.52
C ALA A 44 24.94 2.08 -41.16
N GLY A 45 23.92 2.45 -40.39
CA GLY A 45 23.63 1.81 -39.13
C GLY A 45 24.30 2.47 -37.91
N LYS A 46 24.77 3.70 -38.05
CA LYS A 46 25.40 4.47 -36.93
C LYS A 46 24.49 4.58 -35.71
N SER A 47 23.29 5.14 -35.88
CA SER A 47 22.30 5.28 -34.81
C SER A 47 21.79 3.90 -34.33
N THR A 48 21.77 2.90 -35.22
CA THR A 48 21.44 1.52 -34.87
C THR A 48 22.39 0.95 -33.82
N LEU A 49 23.68 1.28 -33.89
CA LEU A 49 24.67 0.85 -32.90
C LEU A 49 24.31 1.34 -31.49
N MET A 50 23.97 2.62 -31.34
CA MET A 50 23.60 3.17 -30.04
C MET A 50 22.16 2.77 -29.62
N ASN A 51 21.26 2.60 -30.58
CA ASN A 51 19.93 2.03 -30.33
C ASN A 51 19.98 0.59 -29.81
N SER A 52 21.02 -0.18 -30.16
CA SER A 52 21.21 -1.53 -29.59
C SER A 52 21.52 -1.47 -28.09
N LEU A 53 22.29 -0.47 -27.63
CA LEU A 53 22.51 -0.21 -26.20
C LEU A 53 21.19 0.05 -25.50
N MET A 54 20.37 0.95 -26.04
CA MET A 54 19.06 1.28 -25.49
C MET A 54 18.14 0.07 -25.42
N TRP A 55 18.07 -0.69 -26.50
CA TRP A 55 17.27 -1.91 -26.52
C TRP A 55 17.77 -2.96 -25.51
N CYS A 56 19.08 -3.12 -25.37
CA CYS A 56 19.64 -4.02 -24.39
C CYS A 56 19.21 -3.64 -22.96
N LEU A 57 19.30 -2.35 -22.63
CA LEU A 57 18.99 -1.84 -21.30
C LEU A 57 17.50 -1.77 -21.02
N TYR A 58 16.67 -1.28 -21.95
CA TYR A 58 15.25 -0.91 -21.71
C TYR A 58 14.23 -1.73 -22.52
N GLY A 59 14.67 -2.58 -23.46
CA GLY A 59 13.82 -3.43 -24.28
C GLY A 59 13.23 -2.75 -25.49
N GLU A 60 13.55 -1.49 -25.73
CA GLU A 60 13.19 -0.73 -26.91
C GLU A 60 14.28 0.29 -27.27
N THR A 61 14.32 0.69 -28.54
CA THR A 61 15.24 1.71 -29.02
C THR A 61 14.85 3.12 -28.58
N ALA A 62 15.68 4.11 -28.87
CA ALA A 62 15.36 5.52 -28.64
C ALA A 62 14.08 5.96 -29.38
N HIS A 63 13.83 5.38 -30.56
CA HIS A 63 12.64 5.64 -31.38
C HIS A 63 11.44 4.73 -31.09
N GLY A 64 11.49 3.94 -30.01
CA GLY A 64 10.37 3.09 -29.59
C GLY A 64 10.26 1.77 -30.36
N VAL A 65 11.24 1.40 -31.18
CA VAL A 65 11.25 0.08 -31.85
C VAL A 65 11.48 -1.02 -30.84
N LYS A 66 10.63 -2.03 -30.86
CA LYS A 66 10.61 -3.15 -29.90
C LYS A 66 10.13 -4.44 -30.53
N GLY A 67 10.18 -5.51 -29.76
CA GLY A 67 9.67 -6.80 -30.21
C GLY A 67 10.48 -7.37 -31.38
N ASP A 68 9.82 -7.87 -32.39
CA ASP A 68 10.44 -8.50 -33.55
C ASP A 68 10.99 -7.49 -34.56
N ASP A 69 10.57 -6.22 -34.47
CA ASP A 69 11.04 -5.14 -35.35
C ASP A 69 12.52 -4.80 -35.16
N VAL A 70 13.15 -5.30 -34.07
CA VAL A 70 14.60 -5.17 -33.85
C VAL A 70 15.42 -6.24 -34.59
N LEU A 71 14.77 -7.17 -35.30
CA LEU A 71 15.47 -8.22 -36.03
C LEU A 71 15.98 -7.70 -37.37
N SER A 72 17.11 -8.20 -37.78
CA SER A 72 17.71 -7.86 -39.08
C SER A 72 16.90 -8.46 -40.24
N THR A 73 16.57 -7.65 -41.27
CA THR A 73 15.94 -8.14 -42.50
C THR A 73 16.85 -9.19 -43.15
N GLY A 74 16.28 -10.36 -43.45
CA GLY A 74 17.03 -11.50 -43.97
C GLY A 74 17.76 -12.36 -42.97
N HIS A 75 17.82 -11.95 -41.69
CA HIS A 75 18.38 -12.71 -40.56
C HIS A 75 17.50 -12.57 -39.32
N GLU A 76 16.25 -12.98 -39.42
CA GLU A 76 15.20 -12.78 -38.39
C GLU A 76 15.38 -13.68 -37.17
N LYS A 77 16.61 -14.13 -36.86
CA LYS A 77 16.93 -15.02 -35.74
C LYS A 77 18.27 -14.65 -35.11
N ASN A 78 18.45 -15.14 -33.88
CA ASN A 78 19.67 -15.01 -33.10
C ASN A 78 20.13 -13.57 -32.87
N CYS A 79 19.19 -12.67 -32.64
CA CYS A 79 19.53 -11.32 -32.17
C CYS A 79 19.99 -11.39 -30.71
N ARG A 80 21.19 -10.85 -30.46
CA ARG A 80 21.80 -10.77 -29.14
C ARG A 80 22.48 -9.42 -28.99
N VAL A 81 22.18 -8.74 -27.90
CA VAL A 81 22.94 -7.56 -27.49
C VAL A 81 23.39 -7.75 -26.05
N MET A 82 24.68 -7.49 -25.81
CA MET A 82 25.27 -7.57 -24.49
C MET A 82 25.94 -6.24 -24.15
N VAL A 83 25.63 -5.74 -22.97
CA VAL A 83 26.25 -4.56 -22.38
C VAL A 83 26.96 -4.97 -21.10
N THR A 84 28.25 -4.71 -21.03
CA THR A 84 29.04 -4.94 -19.82
C THR A 84 29.19 -3.61 -19.09
N ILE A 85 28.82 -3.57 -17.84
CA ILE A 85 28.93 -2.40 -16.96
C ILE A 85 29.73 -2.75 -15.70
N GLU A 86 30.32 -1.73 -15.09
CA GLU A 86 30.96 -1.82 -13.78
C GLU A 86 30.29 -0.83 -12.83
N ASP A 87 29.88 -1.33 -11.69
CA ASP A 87 29.22 -0.54 -10.64
C ASP A 87 29.83 -0.89 -9.29
N GLU A 88 30.38 0.11 -8.60
CA GLU A 88 31.05 -0.06 -7.31
C GLU A 88 32.15 -1.16 -7.34
N GLY A 89 32.88 -1.24 -8.45
CA GLY A 89 33.95 -2.22 -8.64
C GLY A 89 33.47 -3.64 -9.02
N LYS A 90 32.17 -3.87 -9.15
CA LYS A 90 31.61 -5.15 -9.61
C LYS A 90 31.17 -5.08 -11.06
N ARG A 91 31.44 -6.12 -11.81
CA ARG A 91 31.09 -6.20 -13.23
C ARG A 91 29.79 -6.96 -13.43
N TYR A 92 28.97 -6.43 -14.32
CA TYR A 92 27.69 -7.03 -14.72
C TYR A 92 27.61 -7.09 -16.23
N ALA A 93 27.20 -8.24 -16.78
CA ALA A 93 26.85 -8.41 -18.18
C ALA A 93 25.34 -8.49 -18.30
N ILE A 94 24.75 -7.52 -18.97
CA ILE A 94 23.32 -7.45 -19.29
C ILE A 94 23.16 -7.94 -20.73
N ILE A 95 22.41 -9.02 -20.95
CA ILE A 95 22.32 -9.70 -22.23
C ILE A 95 20.85 -9.81 -22.61
N ARG A 96 20.47 -9.21 -23.71
CA ARG A 96 19.11 -9.33 -24.25
C ARG A 96 19.12 -10.11 -25.54
N HIS A 97 18.22 -11.08 -25.60
CA HIS A 97 18.06 -11.95 -26.76
C HIS A 97 16.68 -11.73 -27.40
N ARG A 98 16.63 -11.85 -28.75
CA ARG A 98 15.40 -11.91 -29.50
C ARG A 98 15.47 -13.02 -30.55
N LYS A 99 14.47 -13.92 -30.56
CA LYS A 99 14.43 -15.14 -31.40
C LYS A 99 15.77 -15.91 -31.45
N HIS A 100 16.47 -15.93 -30.31
CA HIS A 100 17.72 -16.64 -30.19
C HIS A 100 17.48 -18.17 -30.13
N LYS A 101 18.34 -18.93 -30.77
CA LYS A 101 18.21 -20.39 -30.89
C LYS A 101 18.07 -21.08 -29.51
N GLU A 102 18.88 -20.70 -28.56
CA GLU A 102 18.92 -21.25 -27.20
C GLU A 102 18.09 -20.45 -26.21
N PHE A 103 18.28 -19.14 -26.15
CA PHE A 103 17.69 -18.26 -25.13
C PHE A 103 16.34 -17.64 -25.54
N LYS A 104 15.89 -17.86 -26.77
CA LYS A 104 14.62 -17.31 -27.30
C LYS A 104 14.54 -15.77 -27.16
N ASN A 105 13.66 -15.27 -26.29
CA ASN A 105 13.42 -13.84 -26.06
C ASN A 105 13.78 -13.44 -24.64
N ARG A 106 14.92 -13.85 -24.14
CA ARG A 106 15.28 -13.72 -22.73
C ARG A 106 16.18 -12.52 -22.44
N LEU A 107 15.95 -11.89 -21.28
CA LEU A 107 16.86 -10.93 -20.65
C LEU A 107 17.64 -11.66 -19.54
N ILE A 108 18.96 -11.62 -19.64
CA ILE A 108 19.88 -12.30 -18.72
C ILE A 108 20.79 -11.25 -18.09
N VAL A 109 21.04 -11.35 -16.81
CA VAL A 109 22.04 -10.56 -16.10
C VAL A 109 23.02 -11.48 -15.40
N ARG A 110 24.29 -11.34 -15.71
CA ARG A 110 25.39 -12.08 -15.08
C ARG A 110 26.29 -11.13 -14.32
N GLY A 111 26.54 -11.42 -13.07
CA GLY A 111 27.53 -10.74 -12.24
C GLY A 111 28.76 -11.61 -12.06
N GLU A 112 29.75 -11.10 -11.33
CA GLU A 112 30.94 -11.85 -10.94
C GLU A 112 30.58 -13.10 -10.10
N ASP A 113 29.53 -12.99 -9.28
CA ASP A 113 29.05 -14.06 -8.41
C ASP A 113 28.13 -15.09 -9.15
N GLY A 114 27.94 -14.94 -10.48
CA GLY A 114 27.15 -15.86 -11.29
C GLY A 114 25.90 -15.25 -11.94
N ASP A 115 24.89 -16.07 -12.19
CA ASP A 115 23.63 -15.65 -12.85
C ASP A 115 22.70 -14.95 -11.87
N MET A 116 22.42 -13.68 -12.13
CA MET A 116 21.54 -12.81 -11.34
C MET A 116 20.15 -12.63 -11.97
N THR A 117 19.87 -13.34 -13.04
CA THR A 117 18.61 -13.30 -13.77
C THR A 117 17.44 -13.67 -12.85
N LYS A 118 16.37 -12.93 -12.88
CA LYS A 118 15.16 -13.21 -12.08
C LYS A 118 14.25 -14.19 -12.83
N GLY A 119 13.37 -14.87 -12.12
CA GLY A 119 12.51 -15.90 -12.68
C GLY A 119 11.57 -15.46 -13.81
N LYS A 120 11.33 -14.13 -13.94
CA LYS A 120 10.56 -13.51 -15.03
C LYS A 120 11.34 -12.34 -15.62
N ASP A 121 11.23 -12.16 -16.96
CA ASP A 121 11.91 -11.07 -17.65
C ASP A 121 11.49 -9.68 -17.14
N THR A 122 10.25 -9.53 -16.70
CA THR A 122 9.77 -8.29 -16.07
C THR A 122 10.53 -7.96 -14.78
N LEU A 123 10.79 -8.97 -13.93
CA LEU A 123 11.55 -8.80 -12.70
C LEU A 123 13.04 -8.56 -12.98
N THR A 124 13.56 -9.20 -14.05
CA THR A 124 14.94 -8.95 -14.51
C THR A 124 15.06 -7.53 -15.05
N GLN A 125 14.04 -7.04 -15.76
CA GLN A 125 14.00 -5.66 -16.24
C GLN A 125 14.02 -4.66 -15.10
N GLU A 126 13.19 -4.83 -14.09
CA GLU A 126 13.19 -3.98 -12.89
C GLU A 126 14.54 -4.02 -12.15
N PHE A 127 15.21 -5.19 -12.17
CA PHE A 127 16.56 -5.33 -11.60
C PHE A 127 17.58 -4.51 -12.40
N VAL A 128 17.54 -4.59 -13.74
CA VAL A 128 18.44 -3.81 -14.61
C VAL A 128 18.23 -2.32 -14.42
N GLU A 129 17.00 -1.83 -14.38
CA GLU A 129 16.70 -0.42 -14.15
C GLU A 129 17.20 0.08 -12.79
N ARG A 130 17.08 -0.77 -11.76
CA ARG A 130 17.64 -0.48 -10.44
C ARG A 130 19.18 -0.47 -10.46
N LEU A 131 19.77 -1.37 -11.24
CA LEU A 131 21.22 -1.46 -11.38
C LEU A 131 21.78 -0.22 -12.09
N ILE A 132 21.13 0.21 -13.18
CA ILE A 132 21.48 1.44 -13.91
C ILE A 132 21.21 2.70 -13.05
N GLY A 133 20.16 2.66 -12.24
CA GLY A 133 19.79 3.79 -11.36
C GLY A 133 19.12 4.96 -12.08
N ALA A 134 18.69 4.76 -13.34
CA ALA A 134 17.98 5.76 -14.15
C ALA A 134 16.83 5.07 -14.91
N SER A 135 15.66 5.70 -14.92
CA SER A 135 14.58 5.32 -15.81
C SER A 135 14.98 5.57 -17.28
N LYS A 136 14.23 4.99 -18.21
CA LYS A 136 14.44 5.25 -19.64
C LYS A 136 14.36 6.74 -19.94
N GLU A 137 13.35 7.43 -19.38
CA GLU A 137 13.13 8.87 -19.59
C GLU A 137 14.32 9.70 -19.11
N VAL A 138 14.85 9.41 -17.92
CA VAL A 138 16.04 10.09 -17.38
C VAL A 138 17.27 9.78 -18.23
N PHE A 139 17.46 8.53 -18.63
CA PHE A 139 18.60 8.12 -19.48
C PHE A 139 18.57 8.82 -20.84
N MET A 140 17.39 8.88 -21.47
CA MET A 140 17.18 9.60 -22.73
C MET A 140 17.35 11.11 -22.60
N ALA A 141 17.00 11.70 -21.48
CA ALA A 141 17.12 13.13 -21.28
C ALA A 141 18.54 13.58 -20.88
N SER A 142 19.35 12.68 -20.30
CA SER A 142 20.66 13.06 -19.76
C SER A 142 21.85 12.32 -20.37
N ILE A 143 21.68 11.12 -20.93
CA ILE A 143 22.81 10.32 -21.40
C ILE A 143 22.77 10.10 -22.91
N TYR A 144 21.58 9.89 -23.50
CA TYR A 144 21.42 9.67 -24.92
C TYR A 144 20.67 10.84 -25.59
N ALA A 145 21.38 11.83 -26.04
CA ALA A 145 20.83 12.95 -26.79
C ALA A 145 20.71 12.58 -28.29
N SER A 146 19.49 12.38 -28.78
CA SER A 146 19.21 12.05 -30.19
C SER A 146 18.44 13.18 -30.87
N GLN A 147 18.62 13.36 -32.19
CA GLN A 147 17.93 14.39 -32.95
C GLN A 147 16.40 14.27 -32.85
N GLU A 148 15.86 13.06 -33.10
CA GLU A 148 14.42 12.81 -33.14
C GLU A 148 13.83 12.44 -31.77
N ALA A 149 14.64 11.85 -30.91
CA ALA A 149 14.19 11.37 -29.60
C ALA A 149 14.64 12.25 -28.42
N MET A 150 15.37 13.36 -28.67
CA MET A 150 15.71 14.32 -27.62
C MET A 150 14.43 14.95 -27.08
N PRO A 151 14.15 14.78 -25.79
CA PRO A 151 12.92 15.33 -25.21
C PRO A 151 12.90 16.86 -25.38
N ASP A 152 11.79 17.36 -25.89
CA ASP A 152 11.58 18.81 -26.00
C ASP A 152 11.25 19.40 -24.62
N LEU A 153 12.29 19.40 -23.75
CA LEU A 153 12.13 19.85 -22.36
C LEU A 153 11.42 21.21 -22.23
N PRO A 154 11.73 22.24 -23.05
CA PRO A 154 11.00 23.51 -23.02
C PRO A 154 9.55 23.43 -23.50
N GLY A 155 9.20 22.44 -24.34
CA GLY A 155 7.85 22.22 -24.85
C GLY A 155 7.02 21.22 -24.04
N MET A 156 7.60 20.60 -23.02
CA MET A 156 6.94 19.60 -22.21
C MET A 156 5.84 20.17 -21.32
N SER A 157 4.87 19.30 -20.99
CA SER A 157 3.88 19.60 -19.97
C SER A 157 4.52 19.69 -18.59
N ASP A 158 3.97 20.53 -17.71
CA ASP A 158 4.39 20.66 -16.31
C ASP A 158 4.57 19.31 -15.60
N LYS A 159 3.58 18.41 -15.76
CA LYS A 159 3.61 17.08 -15.15
C LYS A 159 4.81 16.24 -15.61
N ASN A 160 5.05 16.21 -16.90
CA ASN A 160 6.13 15.39 -17.47
C ASN A 160 7.50 15.97 -17.09
N LEU A 161 7.67 17.29 -17.19
CA LEU A 161 8.91 17.97 -16.84
C LEU A 161 9.21 17.80 -15.34
N LYS A 162 8.21 17.96 -14.45
CA LYS A 162 8.36 17.68 -13.02
C LYS A 162 8.83 16.25 -12.76
N THR A 163 8.21 15.26 -13.38
CA THR A 163 8.58 13.85 -13.20
C THR A 163 10.05 13.61 -13.55
N ILE A 164 10.50 14.16 -14.66
CA ILE A 164 11.86 14.05 -15.16
C ILE A 164 12.87 14.66 -14.20
N VAL A 165 12.60 15.89 -13.77
CA VAL A 165 13.55 16.60 -12.86
C VAL A 165 13.51 15.99 -11.46
N GLU A 166 12.35 15.53 -10.99
CA GLU A 166 12.23 14.80 -9.73
C GLU A 166 13.07 13.52 -9.74
N GLU A 167 13.00 12.76 -10.82
CA GLU A 167 13.77 11.54 -10.98
C GLU A 167 15.28 11.86 -11.09
N ALA A 168 15.64 12.86 -11.92
CA ALA A 168 17.00 13.35 -12.04
C ALA A 168 17.57 13.84 -10.70
N ALA A 169 16.72 14.41 -9.86
CA ALA A 169 17.07 14.85 -8.51
C ALA A 169 17.11 13.71 -7.48
N GLY A 170 16.82 12.46 -7.86
CA GLY A 170 16.79 11.31 -6.98
C GLY A 170 15.57 11.30 -6.04
N VAL A 171 14.47 11.96 -6.43
CA VAL A 171 13.25 12.10 -5.62
C VAL A 171 12.31 10.89 -5.77
N ASP A 172 12.64 9.94 -6.63
CA ASP A 172 11.88 8.71 -6.85
C ASP A 172 11.61 7.94 -5.54
N ARG A 173 12.56 7.93 -4.60
CA ARG A 173 12.40 7.35 -3.26
C ARG A 173 11.30 8.05 -2.46
N LEU A 174 11.17 9.37 -2.59
CA LEU A 174 10.11 10.13 -1.91
C LEU A 174 8.74 9.88 -2.53
N THR A 175 8.67 9.63 -3.84
CA THR A 175 7.43 9.22 -4.51
C THR A 175 6.94 7.87 -3.99
N LYS A 176 7.85 6.92 -3.81
CA LYS A 176 7.56 5.63 -3.16
C LYS A 176 7.16 5.80 -1.70
N ALA A 177 7.91 6.66 -0.96
CA ALA A 177 7.59 6.98 0.43
C ALA A 177 6.21 7.62 0.57
N TYR A 178 5.84 8.54 -0.35
CA TYR A 178 4.49 9.12 -0.40
C TYR A 178 3.40 8.07 -0.65
N ALA A 179 3.62 7.17 -1.60
CA ALA A 179 2.67 6.10 -1.88
C ALA A 179 2.42 5.23 -0.63
N ILE A 180 3.51 4.84 0.05
CA ILE A 180 3.44 4.06 1.30
C ILE A 180 2.79 4.87 2.43
N ALA A 181 3.17 6.14 2.60
CA ALA A 181 2.60 7.01 3.63
C ALA A 181 1.10 7.23 3.41
N ARG A 182 0.68 7.47 2.16
CA ARG A 182 -0.72 7.63 1.77
C ARG A 182 -1.53 6.37 2.05
N GLU A 183 -1.00 5.23 1.68
CA GLU A 183 -1.64 3.94 1.93
C GLU A 183 -1.81 3.68 3.42
N ARG A 184 -0.74 3.87 4.20
CA ARG A 184 -0.78 3.70 5.65
C ARG A 184 -1.70 4.70 6.35
N ALA A 185 -1.72 5.95 5.90
CA ALA A 185 -2.63 6.98 6.42
C ALA A 185 -4.10 6.61 6.13
N ASN A 186 -4.41 6.14 4.92
CA ASN A 186 -5.75 5.69 4.56
C ASN A 186 -6.17 4.45 5.38
N ALA A 187 -5.26 3.50 5.57
CA ALA A 187 -5.50 2.31 6.39
C ALA A 187 -5.73 2.70 7.87
N ALA A 188 -4.96 3.64 8.41
CA ALA A 188 -5.13 4.14 9.77
C ALA A 188 -6.47 4.88 9.92
N ALA A 189 -6.87 5.70 8.94
CA ALA A 189 -8.16 6.38 8.93
C ALA A 189 -9.33 5.39 8.89
N ALA A 190 -9.23 4.34 8.08
CA ALA A 190 -10.25 3.29 8.02
C ALA A 190 -10.36 2.50 9.34
N ARG A 191 -9.20 2.19 9.96
CA ARG A 191 -9.18 1.57 11.29
C ARG A 191 -9.77 2.47 12.36
N MET A 192 -9.47 3.76 12.32
CA MET A 192 -10.02 4.75 13.25
C MET A 192 -11.54 4.78 13.17
N GLU A 193 -12.10 4.84 11.96
CA GLU A 193 -13.56 4.85 11.74
C GLU A 193 -14.21 3.53 12.22
N THR A 194 -13.59 2.41 11.89
CA THR A 194 -14.07 1.09 12.36
C THR A 194 -14.05 0.99 13.88
N THR A 195 -12.97 1.46 14.53
CA THR A 195 -12.85 1.42 16.00
C THR A 195 -13.84 2.38 16.65
N LYS A 196 -14.05 3.56 16.05
CA LYS A 196 -15.05 4.53 16.49
C LYS A 196 -16.45 3.93 16.44
N THR A 197 -16.83 3.32 15.32
CA THR A 197 -18.14 2.65 15.18
C THR A 197 -18.33 1.56 16.25
N LYS A 198 -17.27 0.78 16.52
CA LYS A 198 -17.32 -0.24 17.58
C LYS A 198 -17.46 0.39 18.97
N MET A 199 -16.75 1.48 19.22
CA MET A 199 -16.82 2.19 20.48
C MET A 199 -18.22 2.79 20.70
N ASP A 200 -18.81 3.39 19.67
CA ASP A 200 -20.17 3.95 19.72
C ASP A 200 -21.21 2.85 19.96
N ALA A 201 -21.07 1.72 19.26
CA ALA A 201 -21.92 0.54 19.51
C ALA A 201 -21.76 0.00 20.94
N CYS A 202 -20.51 -0.04 21.44
CA CYS A 202 -20.24 -0.46 22.82
C CYS A 202 -20.79 0.54 23.84
N LEU A 203 -20.76 1.83 23.55
CA LEU A 203 -21.39 2.86 24.38
C LEU A 203 -22.90 2.66 24.48
N SER A 204 -23.56 2.39 23.37
CA SER A 204 -25.00 2.07 23.35
C SER A 204 -25.33 0.82 24.19
N LEU A 205 -24.42 -0.18 24.16
CA LEU A 205 -24.56 -1.37 25.02
C LEU A 205 -24.38 -1.03 26.52
N VAL A 206 -23.45 -0.12 26.84
CA VAL A 206 -23.29 0.36 28.22
C VAL A 206 -24.54 1.07 28.69
N GLU A 207 -25.10 1.96 27.86
CA GLU A 207 -26.32 2.70 28.17
C GLU A 207 -27.52 1.74 28.32
N SER A 208 -27.68 0.79 27.40
CA SER A 208 -28.73 -0.25 27.49
C SER A 208 -28.59 -1.06 28.78
N SER A 209 -27.38 -1.59 29.05
CA SER A 209 -27.12 -2.38 30.26
C SER A 209 -27.35 -1.55 31.55
N GLN A 210 -27.05 -0.26 31.50
CA GLN A 210 -27.28 0.64 32.62
C GLN A 210 -28.78 0.86 32.87
N ASN A 211 -29.56 1.09 31.81
CA ASN A 211 -31.00 1.23 31.90
C ASN A 211 -31.68 -0.07 32.36
N GLU A 212 -31.20 -1.20 31.86
CA GLU A 212 -31.69 -2.53 32.27
C GLU A 212 -31.39 -2.79 33.75
N LEU A 213 -30.20 -2.43 34.22
CA LEU A 213 -29.82 -2.53 35.62
C LEU A 213 -30.70 -1.65 36.51
N GLU A 214 -30.94 -0.41 36.11
CA GLU A 214 -31.78 0.53 36.84
C GLU A 214 -33.24 0.07 36.90
N SER A 215 -33.75 -0.43 35.78
CA SER A 215 -35.06 -1.07 35.69
C SER A 215 -35.17 -2.29 36.62
N ALA A 216 -34.15 -3.16 36.61
CA ALA A 216 -34.10 -4.33 37.47
C ALA A 216 -34.03 -3.94 38.96
N LYS A 217 -33.27 -2.90 39.32
CA LYS A 217 -33.19 -2.35 40.68
C LYS A 217 -34.53 -1.79 41.12
N THR A 218 -35.16 -1.03 40.24
CA THR A 218 -36.50 -0.47 40.50
C THR A 218 -37.52 -1.55 40.72
N SER A 219 -37.50 -2.59 39.89
CA SER A 219 -38.36 -3.79 40.00
C SER A 219 -38.09 -4.57 41.28
N SER A 220 -36.80 -4.70 41.63
CA SER A 220 -36.38 -5.32 42.87
C SER A 220 -36.89 -4.55 44.11
N ALA A 221 -36.74 -3.25 44.11
CA ALA A 221 -37.23 -2.38 45.20
C ALA A 221 -38.75 -2.37 45.30
N ALA A 222 -39.46 -2.44 44.14
CA ALA A 222 -40.92 -2.58 44.12
C ALA A 222 -41.38 -3.93 44.69
N TRP A 223 -40.68 -5.02 44.30
CA TRP A 223 -40.92 -6.34 44.79
C TRP A 223 -40.71 -6.45 46.32
N GLU A 224 -39.57 -5.89 46.84
CA GLU A 224 -39.32 -5.87 48.26
C GLU A 224 -40.36 -5.07 49.04
N ARG A 225 -40.80 -3.95 48.51
CA ARG A 225 -41.90 -3.17 49.10
C ARG A 225 -43.22 -3.94 49.10
N ASP A 226 -43.56 -4.59 48.01
CA ASP A 226 -44.78 -5.43 47.90
C ASP A 226 -44.66 -6.62 48.86
N ARG A 227 -43.52 -7.32 48.87
CA ARG A 227 -43.25 -8.40 49.79
C ARG A 227 -43.37 -7.92 51.25
N GLY A 228 -42.81 -6.74 51.58
CA GLY A 228 -42.91 -6.11 52.88
C GLY A 228 -44.37 -5.92 53.29
N LYS A 229 -45.17 -5.30 52.44
CA LYS A 229 -46.59 -5.10 52.65
C LYS A 229 -47.35 -6.43 52.85
N ARG A 230 -47.07 -7.43 52.00
CA ARG A 230 -47.70 -8.75 52.13
C ARG A 230 -47.29 -9.44 53.42
N LEU A 231 -46.00 -9.26 53.85
CA LEU A 231 -45.47 -9.77 55.11
C LEU A 231 -46.13 -9.11 56.33
N ASP A 232 -46.31 -7.79 56.27
CA ASP A 232 -46.96 -7.05 57.36
C ASP A 232 -48.45 -7.43 57.48
N VAL A 233 -49.14 -7.61 56.36
CA VAL A 233 -50.52 -8.11 56.35
C VAL A 233 -50.56 -9.56 56.90
N ALA A 234 -49.69 -10.44 56.39
CA ALA A 234 -49.65 -11.84 56.86
C ALA A 234 -49.27 -11.95 58.34
N ARG A 235 -48.42 -11.04 58.87
CA ARG A 235 -48.09 -10.96 60.29
C ARG A 235 -49.29 -10.49 61.14
N ALA A 236 -50.06 -9.50 60.66
CA ALA A 236 -51.28 -9.05 61.32
C ALA A 236 -52.33 -10.18 61.38
N ASP A 237 -52.49 -10.90 60.24
CA ASP A 237 -53.37 -12.06 60.19
C ASP A 237 -52.93 -13.20 61.13
N LEU A 238 -51.60 -13.41 61.26
CA LEU A 238 -51.05 -14.39 62.18
C LEU A 238 -51.32 -14.03 63.63
N VAL A 239 -51.09 -12.75 63.98
CA VAL A 239 -51.37 -12.25 65.32
C VAL A 239 -52.87 -12.40 65.66
N GLY A 240 -53.74 -12.07 64.70
CA GLY A 240 -55.17 -12.24 64.87
C GLY A 240 -55.59 -13.71 65.06
N ALA A 241 -54.98 -14.60 64.26
CA ALA A 241 -55.22 -16.05 64.39
C ALA A 241 -54.64 -16.64 65.69
N GLU A 242 -53.48 -16.19 66.13
CA GLU A 242 -52.85 -16.61 67.40
C GLU A 242 -53.65 -16.14 68.63
N VAL A 243 -54.24 -14.94 68.55
CA VAL A 243 -55.16 -14.45 69.55
C VAL A 243 -56.37 -15.37 69.61
N THR A 244 -56.94 -15.69 68.44
CA THR A 244 -58.09 -16.60 68.38
C THR A 244 -57.72 -18.05 68.79
N LEU A 245 -56.46 -18.50 68.53
CA LEU A 245 -55.98 -19.80 68.97
C LEU A 245 -55.80 -19.85 70.50
N THR A 246 -55.31 -18.80 71.13
CA THR A 246 -55.16 -18.71 72.58
C THR A 246 -56.56 -18.76 73.29
N GLU A 247 -57.58 -18.28 72.65
CA GLU A 247 -58.96 -18.40 73.12
C GLU A 247 -59.48 -19.82 72.99
N VAL A 248 -58.95 -20.61 72.03
CA VAL A 248 -59.39 -21.98 71.72
C VAL A 248 -58.40 -23.06 72.26
N GLU A 249 -57.18 -22.72 72.66
CA GLU A 249 -56.12 -23.63 73.10
C GLU A 249 -56.41 -24.44 74.34
N MET A 250 -57.54 -24.17 75.04
CA MET A 250 -58.01 -25.02 76.13
C MET A 250 -58.57 -26.40 75.63
N GLU A 251 -58.80 -26.60 74.35
CA GLU A 251 -59.52 -27.79 73.86
C GLU A 251 -58.70 -28.78 73.03
N LEU A 252 -57.48 -28.45 72.49
CA LEU A 252 -56.82 -29.38 71.55
C LEU A 252 -55.32 -29.52 71.57
N ARG A 253 -54.88 -30.72 71.77
CA ARG A 253 -53.46 -31.02 72.03
C ARG A 253 -52.68 -31.81 70.97
N SER A 254 -53.10 -32.08 69.77
CA SER A 254 -52.46 -33.21 69.07
C SER A 254 -52.07 -33.12 67.59
N LEU A 255 -51.92 -31.91 66.92
CA LEU A 255 -51.65 -31.94 65.50
C LEU A 255 -50.35 -31.23 64.93
N PRO A 256 -49.36 -30.76 65.71
CA PRO A 256 -48.26 -30.02 65.16
C PRO A 256 -47.18 -30.85 64.44
N GLU A 257 -47.08 -32.17 64.74
CA GLU A 257 -45.92 -32.94 64.23
C GLU A 257 -46.01 -33.34 62.77
N GLN A 258 -47.18 -33.71 62.26
CA GLN A 258 -47.31 -34.14 60.88
C GLN A 258 -47.17 -33.01 59.86
N ILE A 259 -47.48 -31.79 60.25
CA ILE A 259 -47.35 -30.61 59.36
C ILE A 259 -45.89 -30.29 59.07
N ARG A 260 -45.05 -30.40 60.11
CA ARG A 260 -43.63 -30.06 60.04
C ARG A 260 -42.83 -30.95 59.10
N ASP A 261 -43.17 -32.24 58.99
CA ASP A 261 -42.44 -33.18 58.13
C ASP A 261 -42.71 -32.92 56.63
N THR A 262 -43.92 -32.45 56.32
CA THR A 262 -44.28 -32.11 54.92
C THR A 262 -43.63 -30.82 54.46
N GLU A 263 -43.45 -29.83 55.35
CA GLU A 263 -42.75 -28.55 55.01
C GLU A 263 -41.27 -28.80 54.72
N ASN A 264 -40.59 -29.67 55.47
CA ASN A 264 -39.20 -30.04 55.23
C ASN A 264 -38.98 -30.71 53.86
N ALA A 265 -39.97 -31.45 53.39
CA ALA A 265 -39.94 -32.10 52.08
C ALA A 265 -40.00 -31.06 50.90
N ILE A 266 -40.80 -29.99 51.08
CA ILE A 266 -40.91 -28.90 50.09
C ILE A 266 -39.59 -28.13 49.97
N ASP A 267 -38.95 -27.85 51.09
CA ASP A 267 -37.69 -27.08 51.08
C ASP A 267 -36.53 -27.88 50.47
N LYS A 268 -36.53 -29.21 50.61
CA LYS A 268 -35.54 -30.10 49.96
C LYS A 268 -35.68 -30.09 48.45
N GLU A 269 -36.88 -30.01 47.89
CA GLU A 269 -37.10 -29.94 46.46
C GLU A 269 -36.75 -28.54 45.89
N ARG A 270 -36.95 -27.47 46.66
CA ARG A 270 -36.53 -26.09 46.26
C ARG A 270 -35.03 -25.95 46.09
N GLY A 271 -34.22 -26.68 46.90
CA GLY A 271 -32.75 -26.66 46.79
C GLY A 271 -32.23 -27.16 45.39
N LYS A 272 -33.06 -27.89 44.68
CA LYS A 272 -32.69 -28.41 43.32
C LYS A 272 -32.78 -27.37 42.21
N LEU A 273 -33.44 -26.22 42.43
CA LEU A 273 -33.56 -25.16 41.44
C LEU A 273 -32.24 -24.41 41.19
N ALA A 274 -31.29 -24.48 42.10
CA ALA A 274 -29.99 -23.82 41.98
C ALA A 274 -29.16 -24.29 40.73
N SER A 275 -29.42 -25.52 40.27
CA SER A 275 -28.69 -26.04 39.11
C SER A 275 -29.02 -25.35 37.78
N LYS A 276 -30.19 -24.68 37.71
CA LYS A 276 -30.58 -23.94 36.50
C LYS A 276 -29.81 -22.66 36.35
N GLU A 277 -29.55 -21.92 37.45
CA GLU A 277 -28.83 -20.66 37.42
C GLU A 277 -27.39 -20.84 36.93
N GLU A 278 -26.74 -21.95 37.32
CA GLU A 278 -25.39 -22.27 36.84
C GLU A 278 -25.36 -22.57 35.32
N HIS A 279 -26.41 -23.22 34.83
CA HIS A 279 -26.55 -23.55 33.40
C HIS A 279 -26.75 -22.27 32.56
N ASP A 280 -27.62 -21.35 33.02
CA ASP A 280 -27.94 -20.12 32.33
C ASP A 280 -26.69 -19.19 32.31
N ALA A 281 -25.88 -19.17 33.36
CA ALA A 281 -24.62 -18.43 33.42
C ALA A 281 -23.60 -18.93 32.38
N LYS A 282 -23.53 -20.24 32.14
CA LYS A 282 -22.65 -20.81 31.08
C LYS A 282 -23.12 -20.41 29.70
N LEU A 283 -24.43 -20.36 29.47
CA LEU A 283 -25.01 -19.95 28.17
C LEU A 283 -24.65 -18.49 27.83
N VAL A 284 -24.72 -17.58 28.82
CA VAL A 284 -24.39 -16.17 28.63
C VAL A 284 -22.92 -15.99 28.23
N LYS A 285 -21.99 -16.74 28.87
CA LYS A 285 -20.56 -16.68 28.51
C LYS A 285 -20.29 -17.11 27.08
N VAL A 286 -20.95 -18.18 26.64
CA VAL A 286 -20.77 -18.68 25.26
C VAL A 286 -21.30 -17.68 24.24
N ARG A 287 -22.44 -17.05 24.50
CA ARG A 287 -23.01 -16.01 23.63
C ARG A 287 -22.12 -14.79 23.50
N GLY A 288 -21.48 -14.40 24.60
CA GLY A 288 -20.46 -13.34 24.58
C GLY A 288 -19.30 -13.71 23.64
N ALA A 289 -18.72 -14.90 23.83
CA ALA A 289 -17.62 -15.37 22.99
C ALA A 289 -17.97 -15.45 21.50
N ILE A 290 -19.21 -15.86 21.16
CA ILE A 290 -19.70 -15.88 19.76
C ILE A 290 -19.69 -14.46 19.16
N THR A 291 -20.11 -13.49 19.94
CA THR A 291 -20.14 -12.09 19.49
C THR A 291 -18.73 -11.57 19.19
N ASP A 292 -17.77 -11.87 20.08
CA ASP A 292 -16.37 -11.45 19.93
C ASP A 292 -15.71 -12.11 18.70
N ILE A 293 -15.97 -13.40 18.49
CA ILE A 293 -15.44 -14.12 17.32
C ILE A 293 -16.00 -13.53 16.02
N ARG A 294 -17.31 -13.21 15.96
CA ARG A 294 -17.93 -12.58 14.77
C ARG A 294 -17.32 -11.21 14.48
N ALA A 295 -17.03 -10.43 15.50
CA ALA A 295 -16.34 -9.15 15.35
C ALA A 295 -14.94 -9.35 14.76
N SER A 296 -14.18 -10.34 15.26
CA SER A 296 -12.84 -10.67 14.77
C SER A 296 -12.85 -11.13 13.29
N ILE A 297 -13.82 -11.90 12.88
CA ILE A 297 -14.01 -12.29 11.48
C ILE A 297 -14.15 -11.05 10.61
N ARG A 298 -15.07 -10.17 10.96
CA ARG A 298 -15.37 -8.95 10.17
C ARG A 298 -14.16 -8.03 10.02
N VAL A 299 -13.38 -7.88 11.09
CA VAL A 299 -12.14 -7.08 11.05
C VAL A 299 -11.12 -7.70 10.10
N THR A 300 -10.94 -9.03 10.21
CA THR A 300 -9.94 -9.75 9.41
C THR A 300 -10.32 -9.78 7.92
N GLU A 301 -11.62 -9.88 7.60
CA GLU A 301 -12.14 -9.77 6.23
C GLU A 301 -11.89 -8.39 5.61
N ASN A 302 -12.01 -7.33 6.41
CA ASN A 302 -11.68 -5.98 5.93
C ASN A 302 -10.20 -5.85 5.62
N ILE A 303 -9.31 -6.34 6.50
CA ILE A 303 -7.86 -6.35 6.26
C ILE A 303 -7.53 -7.11 4.97
N GLN A 304 -8.18 -8.26 4.74
CA GLN A 304 -8.02 -9.03 3.51
C GLN A 304 -8.41 -8.22 2.27
N LYS A 305 -9.58 -7.57 2.32
CA LYS A 305 -10.10 -6.78 1.20
C LYS A 305 -9.17 -5.62 0.86
N GLU A 306 -8.70 -4.92 1.87
CA GLU A 306 -7.76 -3.81 1.69
C GLU A 306 -6.43 -4.28 1.10
N ALA A 307 -5.86 -5.36 1.65
CA ALA A 307 -4.62 -5.94 1.11
C ALA A 307 -4.78 -6.35 -0.36
N MET A 308 -5.93 -6.94 -0.74
CA MET A 308 -6.20 -7.28 -2.15
C MET A 308 -6.36 -6.06 -3.04
N GLN A 309 -6.96 -4.97 -2.55
CA GLN A 309 -7.04 -3.72 -3.31
C GLN A 309 -5.65 -3.12 -3.53
N ARG A 310 -4.81 -3.10 -2.49
CA ARG A 310 -3.42 -2.62 -2.57
C ARG A 310 -2.61 -3.46 -3.55
N ALA A 311 -2.74 -4.79 -3.47
CA ALA A 311 -2.07 -5.71 -4.41
C ALA A 311 -2.43 -5.40 -5.88
N ARG A 312 -3.72 -5.14 -6.16
CA ARG A 312 -4.19 -4.75 -7.50
C ARG A 312 -3.59 -3.42 -7.95
N ALA A 313 -3.56 -2.43 -7.04
CA ALA A 313 -2.98 -1.13 -7.33
C ALA A 313 -1.49 -1.21 -7.65
N PHE A 314 -0.74 -2.03 -6.91
CA PHE A 314 0.67 -2.27 -7.20
C PHE A 314 0.88 -3.01 -8.53
N LYS A 315 0.01 -3.97 -8.84
CA LYS A 315 0.05 -4.68 -10.12
C LYS A 315 -0.19 -3.74 -11.31
N MET A 316 -1.20 -2.88 -11.18
CA MET A 316 -1.45 -1.85 -12.21
C MET A 316 -0.26 -0.92 -12.39
N LYS A 317 0.35 -0.47 -11.28
CA LYS A 317 1.57 0.35 -11.35
C LYS A 317 2.74 -0.39 -12.01
N ALA A 318 2.90 -1.68 -11.73
CA ALA A 318 3.92 -2.51 -12.39
C ALA A 318 3.66 -2.65 -13.90
N GLU A 319 2.40 -2.70 -14.32
CA GLU A 319 2.00 -2.71 -15.73
C GLU A 319 2.22 -1.35 -16.39
N GLU A 320 1.92 -0.26 -15.69
CA GLU A 320 2.09 1.12 -16.17
C GLU A 320 3.57 1.47 -16.41
N VAL A 321 4.48 0.87 -15.65
CA VAL A 321 5.93 0.99 -15.90
C VAL A 321 6.32 0.46 -17.29
N ASN A 322 5.59 -0.55 -17.81
CA ASN A 322 5.86 -1.08 -19.14
C ASN A 322 5.55 -0.09 -20.27
N THR A 323 4.59 0.81 -20.05
CA THR A 323 4.20 1.80 -21.06
C THR A 323 5.25 2.88 -21.25
N LYS A 324 6.18 2.99 -20.30
CA LYS A 324 7.26 3.99 -20.32
C LYS A 324 8.53 3.52 -21.04
N VAL A 325 8.60 2.25 -21.40
CA VAL A 325 9.72 1.71 -22.19
C VAL A 325 9.70 2.36 -23.58
N GLY A 326 10.79 2.95 -23.99
CA GLY A 326 10.89 3.69 -25.28
C GLY A 326 10.72 5.20 -25.16
N GLU A 327 10.16 5.71 -24.06
CA GLU A 327 10.10 7.15 -23.83
C GLU A 327 11.48 7.72 -23.51
N PRO A 328 11.78 8.94 -23.98
CA PRO A 328 13.09 9.55 -23.73
C PRO A 328 13.22 9.94 -22.24
N CYS A 329 14.33 9.58 -21.64
CA CYS A 329 14.68 10.02 -20.30
C CYS A 329 14.76 11.55 -20.25
N PRO A 330 14.01 12.19 -19.36
CA PRO A 330 13.98 13.65 -19.28
C PRO A 330 15.30 14.29 -18.84
N THR A 331 16.21 13.52 -18.30
CA THR A 331 17.49 14.04 -17.82
C THR A 331 18.63 13.86 -18.82
N CYS A 332 18.63 12.80 -19.63
CA CYS A 332 19.74 12.48 -20.53
C CYS A 332 19.36 12.24 -21.98
N GLY A 333 18.08 12.27 -22.33
CA GLY A 333 17.59 12.12 -23.70
C GLY A 333 17.60 10.70 -24.25
N LYS A 334 18.24 9.73 -23.62
CA LYS A 334 18.22 8.33 -24.05
C LYS A 334 16.88 7.68 -23.73
N ALA A 335 16.36 6.88 -24.64
CA ALA A 335 15.17 6.11 -24.43
C ALA A 335 15.38 5.07 -23.30
N TYR A 336 14.44 4.96 -22.41
CA TYR A 336 14.49 3.93 -21.35
C TYR A 336 14.50 2.54 -21.97
N CYS A 337 15.48 1.73 -21.67
CA CYS A 337 15.46 0.33 -22.03
C CYS A 337 14.71 -0.50 -20.98
N VAL A 338 14.41 -1.73 -21.33
CA VAL A 338 13.68 -2.65 -20.45
C VAL A 338 14.41 -2.87 -19.13
N GLU A 339 15.75 -2.82 -19.15
CA GLU A 339 16.60 -3.07 -18.01
C GLU A 339 16.59 -1.93 -16.97
N ASP A 340 16.50 -0.66 -17.41
CA ASP A 340 16.45 0.50 -16.51
C ASP A 340 15.15 0.58 -15.70
N LEU A 341 14.05 0.07 -16.28
CA LEU A 341 12.74 0.08 -15.64
C LEU A 341 12.41 -1.24 -14.91
N SER A 342 13.21 -2.28 -15.10
CA SER A 342 12.94 -3.61 -14.50
C SER A 342 12.92 -3.57 -12.98
N THR A 343 13.87 -2.91 -12.36
CA THR A 343 13.98 -2.83 -10.89
C THR A 343 12.80 -2.10 -10.24
N VAL A 344 12.28 -1.06 -10.90
CA VAL A 344 11.08 -0.34 -10.41
C VAL A 344 9.86 -1.24 -10.52
N LYS A 345 9.74 -1.95 -11.62
CA LYS A 345 8.65 -2.91 -11.84
C LYS A 345 8.72 -4.08 -10.86
N GLU A 346 9.91 -4.64 -10.66
CA GLU A 346 10.14 -5.72 -9.68
C GLU A 346 9.75 -5.28 -8.27
N SER A 347 10.10 -4.06 -7.87
CA SER A 347 9.68 -3.51 -6.59
C SER A 347 8.15 -3.49 -6.43
N PHE A 348 7.42 -3.05 -7.44
CA PHE A 348 5.96 -3.06 -7.38
C PHE A 348 5.38 -4.48 -7.38
N VAL A 349 5.99 -5.41 -8.12
CA VAL A 349 5.58 -6.82 -8.12
C VAL A 349 5.83 -7.47 -6.76
N GLU A 350 6.97 -7.17 -6.13
CA GLU A 350 7.30 -7.67 -4.79
C GLU A 350 6.31 -7.11 -3.74
N GLN A 351 6.00 -5.83 -3.83
CA GLN A 351 4.99 -5.20 -2.97
C GLN A 351 3.60 -5.84 -3.18
N ALA A 352 3.22 -6.07 -4.44
CA ALA A 352 1.97 -6.77 -4.73
C ALA A 352 1.94 -8.19 -4.16
N ARG A 353 3.07 -8.92 -4.22
CA ARG A 353 3.20 -10.26 -3.64
C ARG A 353 3.11 -10.23 -2.11
N SER A 354 3.76 -9.27 -1.49
CA SER A 354 3.68 -9.07 -0.04
C SER A 354 2.24 -8.86 0.41
N GLU A 355 1.49 -8.00 -0.29
CA GLU A 355 0.09 -7.73 0.00
C GLU A 355 -0.81 -8.96 -0.25
N ILE A 356 -0.53 -9.74 -1.30
CA ILE A 356 -1.22 -11.01 -1.54
C ILE A 356 -0.95 -11.99 -0.40
N CYS A 357 0.29 -12.08 0.06
CA CYS A 357 0.66 -12.93 1.18
C CYS A 357 -0.09 -12.52 2.46
N GLN A 358 -0.19 -11.22 2.72
CA GLN A 358 -0.98 -10.69 3.84
C GLN A 358 -2.47 -11.00 3.70
N ALA A 359 -3.02 -10.86 2.49
CA ALA A 359 -4.40 -11.24 2.23
C ALA A 359 -4.64 -12.73 2.45
N GLN A 360 -3.71 -13.59 2.00
CA GLN A 360 -3.76 -15.04 2.22
C GLN A 360 -3.65 -15.41 3.70
N ALA A 361 -2.77 -14.74 4.44
CA ALA A 361 -2.68 -14.93 5.89
C ALA A 361 -4.00 -14.54 6.59
N SER A 362 -4.65 -13.48 6.11
CA SER A 362 -5.96 -13.06 6.62
C SER A 362 -7.04 -14.10 6.30
N VAL A 363 -7.03 -14.70 5.11
CA VAL A 363 -7.96 -15.82 4.76
C VAL A 363 -7.80 -16.98 5.73
N THR A 364 -6.56 -17.35 6.03
CA THR A 364 -6.27 -18.44 6.97
C THR A 364 -6.77 -18.09 8.39
N SER A 365 -6.62 -16.82 8.77
CA SER A 365 -7.10 -16.34 10.06
C SER A 365 -8.64 -16.32 10.13
N VAL A 366 -9.32 -15.89 9.06
CA VAL A 366 -10.79 -15.94 8.96
C VAL A 366 -11.26 -17.38 9.09
N ALA A 367 -10.64 -18.32 8.37
CA ALA A 367 -10.99 -19.74 8.46
C ALA A 367 -10.86 -20.29 9.88
N LYS A 368 -9.80 -19.92 10.61
CA LYS A 368 -9.62 -20.29 12.02
C LYS A 368 -10.73 -19.70 12.91
N TYR A 369 -11.05 -18.42 12.72
CA TYR A 369 -12.13 -17.79 13.48
C TYR A 369 -13.50 -18.39 13.14
N GLN A 370 -13.73 -18.75 11.87
CA GLN A 370 -14.96 -19.47 11.47
C GLN A 370 -15.05 -20.84 12.13
N GLU A 371 -13.94 -21.58 12.20
CA GLU A 371 -13.89 -22.85 12.93
C GLU A 371 -14.20 -22.66 14.43
N HIS A 372 -13.63 -21.61 15.04
CA HIS A 372 -13.93 -21.27 16.43
C HIS A 372 -15.38 -20.86 16.62
N LEU A 373 -15.95 -20.11 15.69
CA LEU A 373 -17.36 -19.74 15.69
C LEU A 373 -18.26 -20.96 15.62
N GLU A 374 -17.93 -21.90 14.73
CA GLU A 374 -18.70 -23.14 14.59
C GLU A 374 -18.66 -23.99 15.89
N LYS A 375 -17.47 -24.09 16.50
CA LYS A 375 -17.31 -24.77 17.79
C LYS A 375 -18.12 -24.08 18.89
N ALA A 376 -18.08 -22.76 18.97
CA ALA A 376 -18.82 -21.98 19.95
C ALA A 376 -20.34 -22.11 19.75
N LEU A 377 -20.81 -22.09 18.50
CA LEU A 377 -22.23 -22.31 18.16
C LEU A 377 -22.71 -23.73 18.50
N LYS A 378 -21.84 -24.73 18.31
CA LYS A 378 -22.16 -26.12 18.75
C LYS A 378 -22.30 -26.22 20.27
N ILE A 379 -21.41 -25.54 21.01
CA ILE A 379 -21.48 -25.47 22.46
C ILE A 379 -22.74 -24.74 22.90
N GLU A 380 -23.09 -23.60 22.28
CA GLU A 380 -24.35 -22.90 22.55
C GLU A 380 -25.56 -23.82 22.32
N SER A 381 -25.60 -24.48 21.17
CA SER A 381 -26.73 -25.39 20.86
C SER A 381 -26.84 -26.55 21.85
N SER A 382 -25.71 -27.10 22.28
CA SER A 382 -25.70 -28.16 23.27
C SER A 382 -26.16 -27.69 24.66
N LEU A 383 -25.78 -26.48 25.05
CA LEU A 383 -26.23 -25.87 26.31
C LEU A 383 -27.71 -25.51 26.24
N VAL A 384 -28.20 -25.01 25.13
CA VAL A 384 -29.64 -24.74 24.94
C VAL A 384 -30.47 -26.06 25.00
N ALA A 385 -29.95 -27.11 24.36
CA ALA A 385 -30.58 -28.42 24.39
C ALA A 385 -30.52 -29.08 25.78
N GLY A 386 -29.51 -28.73 26.57
CA GLY A 386 -29.30 -29.27 27.93
C GLY A 386 -29.96 -28.45 29.04
N THR A 387 -30.85 -27.50 28.72
CA THR A 387 -31.51 -26.68 29.75
C THR A 387 -32.31 -27.58 30.69
N PRO A 388 -32.02 -27.58 31.99
CA PRO A 388 -32.72 -28.45 32.92
C PRO A 388 -34.22 -28.15 32.95
N ASP A 389 -35.02 -29.15 32.71
CA ASP A 389 -36.47 -29.06 32.89
C ASP A 389 -36.79 -29.00 34.39
N VAL A 390 -37.23 -27.86 34.83
CA VAL A 390 -37.63 -27.64 36.22
C VAL A 390 -39.13 -27.90 36.46
N SER A 391 -39.86 -28.26 35.41
CA SER A 391 -41.31 -28.48 35.48
C SER A 391 -41.67 -29.61 36.45
N ALA A 392 -40.87 -30.68 36.48
CA ALA A 392 -41.09 -31.80 37.40
C ALA A 392 -40.89 -31.42 38.88
N ILE A 393 -39.93 -30.50 39.14
CA ILE A 393 -39.66 -30.00 40.52
C ILE A 393 -40.83 -29.12 40.97
N ILE A 394 -41.32 -28.25 40.07
CA ILE A 394 -42.47 -27.39 40.35
C ILE A 394 -43.73 -28.25 40.61
N SER A 395 -44.00 -29.26 39.76
CA SER A 395 -45.14 -30.17 39.95
C SER A 395 -45.06 -30.93 41.28
N ARG A 396 -43.86 -31.31 41.71
CA ARG A 396 -43.67 -32.00 43.01
C ARG A 396 -43.93 -31.08 44.21
N ILE A 397 -43.51 -29.83 44.13
CA ILE A 397 -43.79 -28.83 45.17
C ILE A 397 -45.30 -28.55 45.25
N GLU A 398 -45.99 -28.46 44.08
CA GLU A 398 -47.43 -28.29 44.03
C GLU A 398 -48.18 -29.49 44.65
N GLN A 399 -47.71 -30.73 44.39
CA GLN A 399 -48.29 -31.94 44.96
C GLN A 399 -48.13 -31.98 46.47
N LEU A 400 -46.95 -31.72 47.03
CA LEU A 400 -46.70 -31.64 48.46
C LEU A 400 -47.50 -30.52 49.12
N THR A 401 -47.64 -29.37 48.47
CA THR A 401 -48.47 -28.27 48.95
C THR A 401 -49.95 -28.64 48.98
N LYS A 402 -50.43 -29.44 48.04
CA LYS A 402 -51.78 -29.95 48.00
C LYS A 402 -52.05 -31.01 49.09
N GLU A 403 -51.04 -31.88 49.35
CA GLU A 403 -51.11 -32.88 50.47
C GLU A 403 -51.16 -32.17 51.82
N LEU A 404 -50.36 -31.14 52.01
CA LEU A 404 -50.38 -30.29 53.20
C LEU A 404 -51.78 -29.66 53.37
N GLY A 405 -52.39 -29.20 52.30
CA GLY A 405 -53.74 -28.64 52.30
C GLY A 405 -54.84 -29.69 52.70
N THR A 406 -54.65 -30.95 52.23
CA THR A 406 -55.65 -32.04 52.55
C THR A 406 -55.51 -32.55 54.00
N LEU A 407 -54.34 -32.60 54.56
CA LEU A 407 -54.12 -32.92 55.97
C LEU A 407 -54.78 -31.88 56.90
N ARG A 408 -54.74 -30.62 56.52
CA ARG A 408 -55.35 -29.50 57.27
C ARG A 408 -56.88 -29.42 57.15
N HIS A 409 -57.44 -30.07 56.11
CA HIS A 409 -58.87 -30.03 55.89
C HIS A 409 -59.59 -31.13 56.68
N ARG A 410 -58.83 -32.04 57.29
CA ARG A 410 -59.39 -33.26 57.90
C ARG A 410 -59.80 -33.16 59.38
N GLU A 411 -59.49 -32.06 59.95
CA GLU A 411 -59.88 -31.90 61.36
C GLU A 411 -60.96 -30.85 61.54
N LYS A 412 -61.87 -31.29 62.32
CA LYS A 412 -63.14 -30.59 62.57
C LYS A 412 -62.89 -29.21 63.24
N GLU A 413 -63.92 -28.45 63.26
CA GLU A 413 -64.08 -27.06 63.66
C GLU A 413 -62.92 -26.37 64.52
N VAL A 414 -62.35 -27.10 65.42
CA VAL A 414 -61.19 -26.60 66.23
C VAL A 414 -59.88 -26.61 65.44
N VAL A 415 -59.71 -27.64 64.61
CA VAL A 415 -58.63 -27.72 63.63
C VAL A 415 -58.66 -26.59 62.62
N ALA A 416 -59.83 -26.00 62.40
CA ALA A 416 -59.88 -24.81 61.50
C ALA A 416 -59.14 -23.63 62.07
N VAL A 417 -59.08 -23.41 63.39
CA VAL A 417 -58.37 -22.30 64.00
C VAL A 417 -56.88 -22.61 64.06
N GLU A 418 -56.45 -23.85 64.41
CA GLU A 418 -55.06 -24.29 64.25
C GLU A 418 -54.58 -24.19 62.82
N ALA A 419 -55.42 -24.59 61.86
CA ALA A 419 -55.15 -24.44 60.45
C ALA A 419 -55.07 -22.96 60.02
N MET A 420 -55.85 -22.07 60.63
CA MET A 420 -55.72 -20.62 60.38
C MET A 420 -54.35 -20.09 60.87
N VAL A 421 -53.97 -20.46 62.11
CA VAL A 421 -52.62 -20.05 62.64
C VAL A 421 -51.51 -20.65 61.80
N ALA A 422 -51.63 -21.94 61.48
CA ALA A 422 -50.60 -22.60 60.65
C ALA A 422 -50.55 -22.01 59.22
N ARG A 423 -51.67 -21.65 58.64
CA ARG A 423 -51.74 -20.96 57.34
C ARG A 423 -51.11 -19.56 57.44
N ALA A 424 -51.49 -18.79 58.43
CA ALA A 424 -50.94 -17.47 58.64
C ALA A 424 -49.41 -17.52 58.90
N ARG A 425 -48.96 -18.48 59.72
CA ARG A 425 -47.53 -18.70 59.98
C ARG A 425 -46.80 -19.21 58.73
N SER A 426 -47.43 -20.12 57.99
CA SER A 426 -46.87 -20.59 56.71
C SER A 426 -46.79 -19.48 55.70
N GLU A 427 -47.78 -18.59 55.63
CA GLU A 427 -47.77 -17.42 54.73
C GLU A 427 -46.67 -16.44 55.15
N VAL A 428 -46.51 -16.10 56.42
CA VAL A 428 -45.43 -15.32 56.90
C VAL A 428 -44.06 -15.96 56.58
N ASN A 429 -43.93 -17.29 56.78
CA ASN A 429 -42.70 -18.01 56.45
C ASN A 429 -42.46 -18.07 54.92
N ARG A 430 -43.53 -18.29 54.14
CA ARG A 430 -43.46 -18.30 52.68
C ARG A 430 -42.98 -16.96 52.17
N ILE A 431 -43.60 -15.85 52.60
CA ILE A 431 -43.24 -14.50 52.21
C ILE A 431 -41.84 -14.15 52.71
N THR A 432 -41.48 -14.62 53.92
CA THR A 432 -40.17 -14.40 54.50
C THR A 432 -39.07 -15.12 53.72
N LYS A 433 -39.36 -16.32 53.19
CA LYS A 433 -38.41 -17.12 52.41
C LYS A 433 -38.44 -16.78 50.93
N GLU A 434 -39.42 -15.99 50.49
CA GLU A 434 -39.41 -15.53 49.09
C GLU A 434 -38.12 -14.86 48.75
N THR A 435 -37.35 -15.42 47.86
CA THR A 435 -36.12 -14.78 47.34
C THR A 435 -36.49 -13.81 46.24
N ASN A 436 -35.94 -12.65 46.34
CA ASN A 436 -36.16 -11.63 45.35
C ASN A 436 -35.62 -12.09 43.98
N PRO A 437 -36.50 -12.36 42.99
CA PRO A 437 -36.09 -12.91 41.68
C PRO A 437 -35.20 -11.93 40.89
N PHE A 438 -35.25 -10.63 41.25
CA PHE A 438 -34.48 -9.59 40.57
C PHE A 438 -33.02 -9.52 41.00
N LEU A 439 -32.62 -10.14 42.16
CA LEU A 439 -31.26 -10.11 42.62
C LEU A 439 -30.30 -10.79 41.65
N ALA A 440 -30.68 -11.91 41.09
CA ALA A 440 -29.89 -12.62 40.06
C ALA A 440 -29.81 -11.81 38.76
N VAL A 441 -30.93 -11.16 38.40
CA VAL A 441 -31.01 -10.28 37.23
C VAL A 441 -30.11 -9.07 37.41
N ILE A 442 -30.18 -8.42 38.57
CA ILE A 442 -29.31 -7.26 38.94
C ILE A 442 -27.83 -7.68 38.80
N LYS A 443 -27.45 -8.80 39.42
CA LYS A 443 -26.06 -9.28 39.36
C LYS A 443 -25.61 -9.49 37.91
N ARG A 444 -26.44 -10.09 37.07
CA ARG A 444 -26.15 -10.30 35.64
C ARG A 444 -25.96 -8.97 34.93
N HIS A 445 -26.85 -8.00 35.17
CA HIS A 445 -26.72 -6.67 34.52
C HIS A 445 -25.50 -5.92 35.05
N GLU A 446 -25.13 -6.08 36.34
CA GLU A 446 -23.91 -5.49 36.90
C GLU A 446 -22.67 -6.10 36.25
N GLU A 447 -22.61 -7.43 36.08
CA GLU A 447 -21.52 -8.11 35.38
C GLU A 447 -21.46 -7.69 33.90
N SER A 448 -22.61 -7.64 33.22
CA SER A 448 -22.70 -7.18 31.82
C SER A 448 -22.24 -5.71 31.69
N LEU A 449 -22.73 -4.84 32.57
CA LEU A 449 -22.36 -3.45 32.59
C LEU A 449 -20.85 -3.26 32.85
N ALA A 450 -20.28 -4.03 33.78
CA ALA A 450 -18.85 -4.02 34.07
C ALA A 450 -18.03 -4.46 32.86
N ALA A 451 -18.44 -5.54 32.19
CA ALA A 451 -17.80 -6.04 30.99
C ALA A 451 -17.88 -5.02 29.83
N ASN A 452 -19.07 -4.46 29.61
CA ASN A 452 -19.27 -3.45 28.56
C ASN A 452 -18.46 -2.16 28.85
N LYS A 453 -18.41 -1.70 30.09
CA LYS A 453 -17.57 -0.57 30.49
C LYS A 453 -16.08 -0.86 30.30
N SER A 454 -15.63 -2.07 30.64
CA SER A 454 -14.24 -2.49 30.40
C SER A 454 -13.91 -2.48 28.91
N ASN A 455 -14.77 -3.06 28.08
CA ASN A 455 -14.60 -3.07 26.62
C ASN A 455 -14.60 -1.66 26.04
N TYR A 456 -15.51 -0.80 26.51
CA TYR A 456 -15.52 0.62 26.12
C TYR A 456 -14.20 1.31 26.49
N GLY A 457 -13.66 1.06 27.68
CA GLY A 457 -12.36 1.58 28.11
C GLY A 457 -11.21 1.12 27.20
N VAL A 458 -11.21 -0.15 26.82
CA VAL A 458 -10.21 -0.72 25.90
C VAL A 458 -10.33 -0.06 24.52
N LEU A 459 -11.54 -0.01 23.96
CA LEU A 459 -11.78 0.60 22.64
C LEU A 459 -11.44 2.09 22.64
N LYS A 460 -11.74 2.82 23.72
CA LYS A 460 -11.37 4.24 23.88
C LYS A 460 -9.85 4.43 23.87
N THR A 461 -9.13 3.56 24.56
CA THR A 461 -7.66 3.60 24.58
C THR A 461 -7.09 3.23 23.21
N GLU A 462 -7.65 2.19 22.57
CA GLU A 462 -7.26 1.79 21.22
C GLU A 462 -7.51 2.93 20.22
N LEU A 463 -8.68 3.56 20.27
CA LEU A 463 -9.01 4.69 19.41
C LEU A 463 -8.01 5.84 19.58
N LYS A 464 -7.66 6.17 20.82
CA LYS A 464 -6.65 7.21 21.10
C LYS A 464 -5.30 6.87 20.46
N ASN A 465 -4.83 5.64 20.63
CA ASN A 465 -3.57 5.19 20.03
C ASN A 465 -3.60 5.23 18.50
N ILE A 466 -4.74 4.82 17.89
CA ILE A 466 -4.93 4.90 16.44
C ILE A 466 -4.96 6.36 15.97
N GLN A 467 -5.61 7.26 16.72
CA GLN A 467 -5.65 8.69 16.39
C GLN A 467 -4.25 9.32 16.39
N GLU A 468 -3.42 9.00 17.39
CA GLU A 468 -2.04 9.46 17.45
C GLU A 468 -1.22 8.93 16.28
N GLN A 469 -1.36 7.65 15.94
CA GLN A 469 -0.71 7.04 14.77
C GLN A 469 -1.21 7.66 13.47
N ALA A 470 -2.51 7.85 13.31
CA ALA A 470 -3.11 8.45 12.12
C ALA A 470 -2.61 9.88 11.91
N LEU A 471 -2.48 10.66 12.98
CA LEU A 471 -1.92 12.01 12.92
C LEU A 471 -0.48 12.02 12.43
N LEU A 472 0.35 11.10 12.93
CA LEU A 472 1.76 10.97 12.50
C LEU A 472 1.85 10.54 11.03
N LEU A 473 1.01 9.58 10.62
CA LEU A 473 0.97 9.10 9.24
C LEU A 473 0.44 10.16 8.28
N ASP A 474 -0.53 10.97 8.71
CA ASP A 474 -1.01 12.09 7.90
C ASP A 474 0.05 13.17 7.74
N LYS A 475 0.78 13.51 8.80
CA LYS A 475 1.95 14.39 8.71
C LYS A 475 3.01 13.83 7.76
N ALA A 476 3.32 12.54 7.85
CA ALA A 476 4.25 11.89 6.92
C ALA A 476 3.74 11.98 5.48
N ARG A 477 2.44 11.73 5.24
CA ARG A 477 1.79 11.91 3.93
C ARG A 477 1.93 13.34 3.41
N GLN A 478 1.72 14.34 4.25
CA GLN A 478 1.88 15.76 3.88
C GLN A 478 3.32 16.07 3.54
N VAL A 479 4.28 15.62 4.36
CA VAL A 479 5.72 15.84 4.12
C VAL A 479 6.17 15.26 2.79
N TYR A 480 5.78 14.01 2.48
CA TYR A 480 6.16 13.34 1.23
C TYR A 480 5.26 13.70 0.04
N SER A 481 4.20 14.49 0.23
CA SER A 481 3.29 14.91 -0.84
C SER A 481 4.02 15.69 -1.93
N PRO A 482 3.43 15.80 -3.13
CA PRO A 482 3.98 16.66 -4.19
C PRO A 482 4.21 18.11 -3.76
N ALA A 483 3.34 18.63 -2.89
CA ALA A 483 3.45 19.99 -2.34
C ALA A 483 4.38 20.09 -1.11
N GLY A 484 4.87 18.96 -0.59
CA GLY A 484 5.78 18.92 0.55
C GLY A 484 7.25 18.98 0.16
N VAL A 485 8.04 18.08 0.70
CA VAL A 485 9.50 18.01 0.47
C VAL A 485 9.87 17.93 -1.02
N ARG A 486 9.04 17.28 -1.83
CA ARG A 486 9.28 17.16 -3.29
C ARG A 486 9.29 18.54 -3.96
N SER A 487 8.30 19.38 -3.68
CA SER A 487 8.27 20.76 -4.20
C SER A 487 9.49 21.57 -3.72
N HIS A 488 9.87 21.39 -2.45
CA HIS A 488 11.05 22.05 -1.90
C HIS A 488 12.35 21.61 -2.58
N ILE A 489 12.49 20.31 -2.87
CA ILE A 489 13.66 19.81 -3.63
C ILE A 489 13.67 20.37 -5.04
N LEU A 490 12.53 20.41 -5.75
CA LEU A 490 12.46 21.04 -7.07
C LEU A 490 12.91 22.51 -7.01
N THR A 491 12.41 23.24 -6.01
CA THR A 491 12.85 24.64 -5.79
C THR A 491 14.35 24.72 -5.50
N SER A 492 14.91 23.75 -4.77
CA SER A 492 16.35 23.73 -4.45
C SER A 492 17.25 23.33 -5.62
N VAL A 493 16.76 22.55 -6.59
CA VAL A 493 17.54 22.16 -7.79
C VAL A 493 17.40 23.13 -8.94
N THR A 494 16.34 23.95 -8.96
CA THR A 494 16.09 24.93 -10.01
C THR A 494 17.25 25.92 -10.20
N PRO A 495 17.86 26.50 -9.15
CA PRO A 495 19.02 27.37 -9.31
C PRO A 495 20.23 26.68 -9.95
N PHE A 496 20.47 25.41 -9.59
CA PHE A 496 21.53 24.62 -10.20
C PHE A 496 21.29 24.44 -11.70
N LEU A 497 20.06 24.02 -12.08
CA LEU A 497 19.67 23.88 -13.48
C LEU A 497 19.81 25.21 -14.25
N ASN A 498 19.40 26.31 -13.63
CA ASN A 498 19.54 27.63 -14.23
C ASN A 498 21.00 28.03 -14.49
N ILE A 499 21.87 27.84 -13.50
CA ILE A 499 23.29 28.12 -13.65
C ILE A 499 23.89 27.27 -14.76
N ARG A 500 23.68 25.96 -14.73
CA ARG A 500 24.27 25.05 -15.74
C ARG A 500 23.68 25.26 -17.12
N THR A 501 22.37 25.51 -17.24
CA THR A 501 21.74 25.85 -18.52
C THR A 501 22.28 27.14 -19.10
N ALA A 502 22.44 28.18 -18.26
CA ALA A 502 23.00 29.45 -18.67
C ALA A 502 24.48 29.33 -19.14
N GLU A 503 25.30 28.57 -18.43
CA GLU A 503 26.70 28.30 -18.81
C GLU A 503 26.76 27.64 -20.21
N TYR A 504 26.00 26.56 -20.44
CA TYR A 504 25.97 25.89 -21.75
C TYR A 504 25.36 26.76 -22.83
N LEU A 505 24.28 27.47 -22.53
CA LEU A 505 23.57 28.27 -23.52
C LEU A 505 24.36 29.53 -23.87
N ASN A 506 25.07 30.19 -22.91
CA ASN A 506 25.98 31.28 -23.16
C ASN A 506 27.12 30.86 -24.11
N THR A 507 27.68 29.67 -23.87
CA THR A 507 28.72 29.14 -24.78
C THR A 507 28.14 28.87 -26.17
N LEU A 508 26.95 28.29 -26.28
CA LEU A 508 26.33 27.90 -27.58
C LEU A 508 25.75 29.08 -28.36
N SER A 509 25.34 30.19 -27.70
CA SER A 509 24.52 31.25 -28.30
C SER A 509 25.06 32.67 -28.08
N ASP A 510 26.29 32.85 -27.52
CA ASP A 510 26.87 34.16 -27.16
C ASP A 510 25.98 35.01 -26.26
N GLY A 511 25.19 34.36 -25.38
CA GLY A 511 24.30 35.07 -24.45
C GLY A 511 23.02 35.65 -25.08
N ASN A 512 22.77 35.43 -26.37
CA ASN A 512 21.59 35.97 -27.05
C ASN A 512 20.29 35.27 -26.69
N ILE A 513 20.38 34.06 -26.15
CA ILE A 513 19.23 33.25 -25.75
C ILE A 513 19.36 32.95 -24.28
N ILE A 514 18.27 33.14 -23.54
CA ILE A 514 18.15 32.82 -22.13
C ILE A 514 17.10 31.75 -21.98
N ALA A 515 17.40 30.69 -21.22
CA ALA A 515 16.45 29.66 -20.84
C ALA A 515 16.51 29.54 -19.31
N GLU A 516 15.34 29.68 -18.69
CA GLU A 516 15.20 29.72 -17.24
C GLU A 516 14.18 28.69 -16.78
N TRP A 517 14.60 27.79 -15.93
CA TRP A 517 13.75 26.85 -15.23
C TRP A 517 13.01 27.58 -14.10
N SER A 518 11.71 27.43 -14.05
CA SER A 518 10.87 28.10 -13.07
C SER A 518 9.87 27.12 -12.45
N THR A 519 9.65 27.26 -11.16
CA THR A 519 8.60 26.52 -10.42
C THR A 519 7.28 27.27 -10.42
N MET A 520 7.25 28.50 -10.92
CA MET A 520 6.06 29.35 -10.93
C MET A 520 5.84 29.96 -12.32
N GLU A 521 4.58 30.09 -12.70
CA GLU A 521 4.17 30.81 -13.90
C GLU A 521 3.24 31.96 -13.56
N ALA A 522 3.53 33.15 -14.07
CA ALA A 522 2.62 34.28 -13.96
C ALA A 522 1.38 34.04 -14.86
N THR A 523 0.19 34.11 -14.30
CA THR A 523 -1.05 34.08 -15.05
C THR A 523 -1.30 35.41 -15.76
N LYS A 524 -2.18 35.41 -16.77
CA LYS A 524 -2.61 36.65 -17.46
C LYS A 524 -3.18 37.72 -16.53
N LYS A 525 -3.56 37.36 -15.30
CA LYS A 525 -4.07 38.27 -14.26
C LYS A 525 -2.98 38.76 -13.29
N GLY A 526 -1.70 38.38 -13.50
CA GLY A 526 -0.60 38.74 -12.63
C GLY A 526 -0.44 37.88 -11.36
N GLU A 527 -1.29 36.84 -11.19
CA GLU A 527 -1.16 35.88 -10.10
C GLU A 527 -0.12 34.82 -10.48
N TYR A 528 0.66 34.34 -9.52
CA TYR A 528 1.57 33.22 -9.72
C TYR A 528 0.89 31.91 -9.39
N ARG A 529 1.05 30.93 -10.27
CA ARG A 529 0.61 29.54 -10.02
C ARG A 529 1.81 28.61 -10.01
N ASP A 530 1.74 27.56 -9.25
CA ASP A 530 2.73 26.49 -9.23
C ASP A 530 2.69 25.75 -10.58
N LYS A 531 3.73 25.99 -11.38
CA LYS A 531 3.92 25.34 -12.68
C LYS A 531 5.41 25.26 -12.97
N PHE A 532 5.89 24.05 -13.13
CA PHE A 532 7.28 23.82 -13.50
C PHE A 532 7.43 23.89 -15.01
N ASN A 533 8.20 24.86 -15.49
CA ASN A 533 8.41 25.08 -16.92
C ASN A 533 9.81 25.65 -17.19
N ILE A 534 10.18 25.70 -18.47
CA ILE A 534 11.39 26.37 -18.95
C ILE A 534 10.94 27.57 -19.78
N CYS A 535 11.18 28.75 -19.25
CA CYS A 535 10.93 30.01 -19.93
C CYS A 535 12.12 30.34 -20.84
N VAL A 536 11.87 30.49 -22.13
CA VAL A 536 12.93 30.81 -23.09
C VAL A 536 12.64 32.18 -23.69
N SER A 537 13.67 33.01 -23.69
CA SER A 537 13.63 34.35 -24.28
C SER A 537 14.89 34.62 -25.13
N LYS A 538 14.73 35.42 -26.15
CA LYS A 538 15.84 35.90 -27.00
C LYS A 538 15.95 37.40 -26.87
N THR A 539 17.16 37.89 -26.69
CA THR A 539 17.46 39.32 -26.62
C THR A 539 17.00 40.03 -27.90
N GLY A 540 16.14 41.02 -27.72
CA GLY A 540 15.69 41.87 -28.84
C GLY A 540 14.53 41.34 -29.68
N SER A 541 13.98 40.13 -29.43
CA SER A 541 12.88 39.65 -30.30
C SER A 541 11.79 38.89 -29.61
N SER A 542 12.04 37.74 -29.02
CA SER A 542 10.97 36.79 -28.67
C SER A 542 11.05 36.34 -27.22
N LYS A 543 9.86 36.15 -26.58
CA LYS A 543 9.71 35.57 -25.24
C LYS A 543 9.17 34.13 -25.30
N SER A 544 9.24 33.43 -26.43
CA SER A 544 8.71 32.11 -26.57
C SER A 544 9.68 31.17 -27.30
N PHE A 545 9.85 29.96 -26.73
CA PHE A 545 10.62 28.88 -27.37
C PHE A 545 10.10 28.55 -28.79
N GLN A 546 8.80 28.61 -29.00
CA GLN A 546 8.17 28.26 -30.27
C GLN A 546 8.59 29.17 -31.44
N THR A 547 8.95 30.43 -31.16
CA THR A 547 9.32 31.43 -32.17
C THR A 547 10.80 31.41 -32.53
N LEU A 548 11.62 30.60 -31.85
CA LEU A 548 13.03 30.43 -32.18
C LEU A 548 13.21 29.66 -33.49
N SER A 549 14.32 29.95 -34.21
CA SER A 549 14.74 29.15 -35.37
C SER A 549 15.09 27.70 -34.98
N GLY A 550 15.16 26.81 -35.97
CA GLY A 550 15.51 25.40 -35.70
C GLY A 550 16.85 25.23 -34.99
N GLY A 551 17.88 25.94 -35.40
CA GLY A 551 19.20 25.93 -34.77
C GLY A 551 19.18 26.49 -33.36
N GLU A 552 18.43 27.56 -33.11
CA GLU A 552 18.28 28.15 -31.76
C GLU A 552 17.52 27.21 -30.83
N LYS A 553 16.46 26.60 -31.28
CA LYS A 553 15.75 25.56 -30.52
C LYS A 553 16.66 24.40 -30.15
N ARG A 554 17.56 24.02 -31.08
CA ARG A 554 18.52 22.95 -30.87
C ARG A 554 19.53 23.33 -29.77
N LYS A 555 20.11 24.56 -29.83
CA LYS A 555 21.01 25.05 -28.80
C LYS A 555 20.37 25.02 -27.40
N VAL A 556 19.11 25.45 -27.27
CA VAL A 556 18.37 25.40 -26.00
C VAL A 556 18.15 23.96 -25.52
N ARG A 557 17.70 23.05 -26.39
CA ARG A 557 17.50 21.65 -26.03
C ARG A 557 18.79 20.99 -25.56
N ILE A 558 19.90 21.21 -26.27
CA ILE A 558 21.22 20.69 -25.88
C ILE A 558 21.65 21.25 -24.51
N ALA A 559 21.53 22.55 -24.30
CA ALA A 559 21.92 23.19 -23.04
C ALA A 559 21.07 22.64 -21.84
N CYS A 560 19.75 22.51 -22.00
CA CYS A 560 18.87 21.95 -20.97
C CYS A 560 19.19 20.48 -20.71
N SER A 561 19.47 19.69 -21.74
CA SER A 561 19.83 18.28 -21.61
C SER A 561 21.16 18.10 -20.87
N LEU A 562 22.19 18.90 -21.22
CA LEU A 562 23.47 18.86 -20.54
C LEU A 562 23.36 19.33 -19.08
N ALA A 563 22.55 20.33 -18.78
CA ALA A 563 22.31 20.79 -17.42
C ALA A 563 21.59 19.69 -16.58
N LEU A 564 20.66 19.00 -17.20
CA LEU A 564 19.96 17.87 -16.55
C LEU A 564 20.92 16.68 -16.32
N GLN A 565 21.82 16.41 -17.27
CA GLN A 565 22.89 15.43 -17.10
C GLN A 565 23.78 15.77 -15.89
N ASP A 566 24.13 17.03 -15.72
CA ASP A 566 24.93 17.46 -14.58
C ASP A 566 24.16 17.30 -13.25
N LEU A 567 22.86 17.57 -13.27
CA LEU A 567 22.01 17.32 -12.11
C LEU A 567 22.02 15.84 -11.75
N VAL A 568 21.79 14.97 -12.71
CA VAL A 568 21.84 13.50 -12.51
C VAL A 568 23.18 13.10 -11.91
N ALA A 569 24.27 13.58 -12.50
CA ALA A 569 25.61 13.24 -12.02
C ALA A 569 25.91 13.78 -10.61
N SER A 570 25.36 14.94 -10.26
CA SER A 570 25.59 15.56 -8.94
C SER A 570 24.75 14.94 -7.83
N ARG A 571 23.60 14.35 -8.18
CA ARG A 571 22.58 13.83 -7.23
C ARG A 571 22.44 12.32 -7.25
N ALA A 572 22.78 11.66 -8.36
CA ALA A 572 22.69 10.22 -8.46
C ALA A 572 23.66 9.53 -7.50
N SER A 573 23.20 8.49 -6.85
CA SER A 573 24.08 7.56 -6.13
C SER A 573 25.13 6.92 -7.06
N LYS A 574 24.93 7.02 -8.39
CA LYS A 574 25.76 6.43 -9.44
C LYS A 574 25.95 7.44 -10.57
N SER A 575 27.16 7.98 -10.69
CA SER A 575 27.53 8.78 -11.85
C SER A 575 27.73 7.87 -13.05
N ILE A 576 27.01 8.12 -14.15
CA ILE A 576 27.15 7.36 -15.41
C ILE A 576 28.24 8.03 -16.24
N GLU A 577 29.30 7.27 -16.57
CA GLU A 577 30.50 7.74 -17.27
C GLU A 577 30.39 7.58 -18.80
N LEU A 578 29.22 7.84 -19.35
CA LEU A 578 28.95 7.78 -20.78
C LEU A 578 28.00 8.91 -21.20
N PHE A 579 28.26 9.52 -22.35
CA PHE A 579 27.33 10.38 -23.07
C PHE A 579 27.30 10.01 -24.54
N ILE A 580 26.11 10.01 -25.12
CA ILE A 580 25.90 9.70 -26.55
C ILE A 580 25.11 10.85 -27.15
N GLY A 581 25.69 11.45 -28.18
CA GLY A 581 25.05 12.47 -29.00
C GLY A 581 24.78 11.93 -30.39
N ASP A 582 23.51 11.67 -30.71
CA ASP A 582 23.11 11.20 -32.03
C ASP A 582 22.55 12.37 -32.83
N GLU A 583 23.36 12.84 -33.81
CA GLU A 583 23.06 14.00 -34.65
C GLU A 583 22.75 15.28 -33.87
N ILE A 584 23.38 15.45 -32.69
CA ILE A 584 23.18 16.64 -31.86
C ILE A 584 23.73 17.91 -32.51
N ASP A 585 24.61 17.77 -33.49
CA ASP A 585 25.23 18.80 -34.30
C ASP A 585 24.37 19.28 -35.47
N ASP A 586 23.28 18.59 -35.76
CA ASP A 586 22.37 18.99 -36.83
C ASP A 586 21.71 20.34 -36.53
N ALA A 587 21.43 21.09 -37.57
CA ALA A 587 20.92 22.46 -37.54
C ALA A 587 21.80 23.48 -36.79
N LEU A 588 23.07 23.15 -36.42
CA LEU A 588 24.02 24.09 -35.91
C LEU A 588 24.88 24.67 -37.05
N ASP A 589 25.17 25.99 -36.93
CA ASP A 589 26.15 26.66 -37.75
C ASP A 589 27.60 26.28 -37.33
N THR A 590 28.58 26.62 -38.14
CA THR A 590 29.99 26.28 -37.88
C THR A 590 30.47 26.75 -36.51
N ALA A 591 30.12 27.97 -36.13
CA ALA A 591 30.50 28.54 -34.83
C ALA A 591 29.80 27.81 -33.67
N GLY A 592 28.52 27.46 -33.83
CA GLY A 592 27.77 26.66 -32.84
C GLY A 592 28.32 25.23 -32.70
N LEU A 593 28.79 24.66 -33.83
CA LEU A 593 29.45 23.36 -33.84
C LEU A 593 30.77 23.39 -33.06
N GLU A 594 31.66 24.36 -33.33
CA GLU A 594 32.93 24.53 -32.61
C GLU A 594 32.70 24.63 -31.09
N ARG A 595 31.72 25.42 -30.68
CA ARG A 595 31.37 25.60 -29.28
C ARG A 595 30.83 24.34 -28.64
N LEU A 596 29.94 23.62 -29.38
CA LEU A 596 29.45 22.33 -28.92
C LEU A 596 30.62 21.36 -28.74
N MET A 597 31.54 21.28 -29.69
CA MET A 597 32.70 20.39 -29.59
C MET A 597 33.56 20.71 -28.37
N GLY A 598 33.79 21.99 -28.08
CA GLY A 598 34.50 22.40 -26.84
C GLY A 598 33.79 21.91 -25.56
N ILE A 599 32.46 22.02 -25.51
CA ILE A 599 31.68 21.52 -24.39
C ILE A 599 31.81 19.99 -24.28
N LEU A 600 31.70 19.27 -25.39
CA LEU A 600 31.77 17.81 -25.43
C LEU A 600 33.16 17.29 -25.07
N GLU A 601 34.22 17.98 -25.49
CA GLU A 601 35.58 17.63 -25.09
C GLU A 601 35.79 17.81 -23.59
N ALA A 602 35.29 18.91 -23.01
CA ALA A 602 35.33 19.13 -21.56
C ALA A 602 34.56 18.01 -20.82
N LYS A 603 33.39 17.64 -21.34
CA LYS A 603 32.59 16.52 -20.81
C LYS A 603 33.32 15.18 -20.90
N ALA A 604 33.99 14.91 -22.01
CA ALA A 604 34.76 13.69 -22.19
C ALA A 604 35.91 13.56 -21.19
N ARG A 605 36.58 14.68 -20.88
CA ARG A 605 37.62 14.74 -19.84
C ARG A 605 37.05 14.49 -18.43
N GLU A 606 35.85 15.01 -18.17
CA GLU A 606 35.17 14.87 -16.86
C GLU A 606 34.60 13.48 -16.66
N ARG A 607 34.05 12.87 -17.73
CA ARG A 607 33.21 11.66 -17.61
C ARG A 607 33.76 10.41 -18.23
N GLY A 608 34.87 10.48 -18.97
CA GLY A 608 35.54 9.34 -19.56
C GLY A 608 35.15 9.09 -21.02
N THR A 609 33.88 8.99 -21.40
CA THR A 609 33.48 8.67 -22.77
C THR A 609 32.32 9.53 -23.26
N VAL A 610 32.50 10.17 -24.41
CA VAL A 610 31.47 10.90 -25.20
C VAL A 610 31.48 10.36 -26.62
N MET A 611 30.40 9.77 -27.04
CA MET A 611 30.24 9.24 -28.39
C MET A 611 29.31 10.14 -29.21
N ILE A 612 29.77 10.58 -30.34
CA ILE A 612 29.01 11.46 -31.25
C ILE A 612 28.79 10.76 -32.57
N ILE A 613 27.54 10.70 -32.97
CA ILE A 613 27.12 10.30 -34.31
C ILE A 613 26.87 11.59 -35.10
N SER A 614 27.53 11.76 -36.22
CA SER A 614 27.34 12.91 -37.11
C SER A 614 27.38 12.51 -38.57
N HIS A 615 26.69 13.30 -39.39
CA HIS A 615 26.77 13.23 -40.84
C HIS A 615 27.75 14.24 -41.43
N LYS A 616 28.27 15.16 -40.60
CA LYS A 616 29.23 16.21 -41.03
C LYS A 616 30.66 15.67 -41.01
N GLU A 617 31.50 16.21 -41.84
CA GLU A 617 32.93 15.90 -41.83
C GLU A 617 33.58 16.61 -40.62
N MET A 618 33.69 15.88 -39.52
CA MET A 618 34.22 16.41 -38.24
C MET A 618 35.45 15.68 -37.74
N LYS A 619 36.10 14.86 -38.59
CA LYS A 619 37.25 14.01 -38.17
C LYS A 619 38.37 14.76 -37.46
N SER A 620 38.61 16.03 -37.80
CA SER A 620 39.66 16.88 -37.18
C SER A 620 39.43 17.16 -35.69
N TRP A 621 38.22 17.01 -35.19
CA TRP A 621 37.87 17.23 -33.77
C TRP A 621 38.01 15.99 -32.89
N PHE A 622 38.12 14.83 -33.51
CA PHE A 622 38.09 13.55 -32.82
C PHE A 622 39.43 12.85 -32.90
N ARG A 623 39.92 12.37 -31.76
CA ARG A 623 41.13 11.55 -31.72
C ARG A 623 40.85 10.10 -32.11
N GLU A 624 39.62 9.66 -31.90
CA GLU A 624 39.19 8.31 -32.09
C GLU A 624 37.91 8.24 -32.91
N THR A 625 37.81 7.29 -33.82
CA THR A 625 36.66 7.11 -34.72
C THR A 625 36.28 5.66 -34.73
N ILE A 626 34.98 5.38 -34.53
CA ILE A 626 34.36 4.09 -34.80
C ILE A 626 33.70 4.15 -36.18
N THR A 627 34.08 3.26 -37.06
CA THR A 627 33.51 3.24 -38.42
C THR A 627 32.49 2.11 -38.51
N VAL A 628 31.29 2.46 -38.97
CA VAL A 628 30.23 1.50 -39.31
C VAL A 628 30.17 1.39 -40.82
N GLU A 629 30.53 0.25 -41.38
CA GLU A 629 30.62 -0.01 -42.81
C GLU A 629 29.50 -0.95 -43.27
N VAL A 630 28.87 -0.61 -44.37
CA VAL A 630 27.87 -1.50 -45.03
C VAL A 630 28.59 -2.41 -46.02
N LYS A 631 28.49 -3.73 -45.76
CA LYS A 631 28.96 -4.79 -46.67
C LYS A 631 27.80 -5.73 -46.95
N GLU A 632 27.53 -5.94 -48.25
CA GLU A 632 26.45 -6.87 -48.70
C GLU A 632 25.09 -6.58 -48.01
N GLY A 633 24.72 -5.30 -47.86
CA GLY A 633 23.45 -4.87 -47.24
C GLY A 633 23.39 -4.99 -45.72
N ARG A 634 24.51 -5.30 -45.05
CA ARG A 634 24.58 -5.40 -43.59
C ARG A 634 25.70 -4.49 -43.03
N SER A 635 25.48 -3.98 -41.85
CA SER A 635 26.42 -3.08 -41.18
C SER A 635 27.35 -3.84 -40.22
N TYR A 636 28.62 -3.48 -40.28
CA TYR A 636 29.70 -4.00 -39.42
C TYR A 636 30.45 -2.86 -38.80
N VAL A 637 30.93 -3.04 -37.59
CA VAL A 637 31.89 -2.10 -36.96
C VAL A 637 33.30 -2.55 -37.33
N VAL A 638 34.09 -1.58 -37.86
CA VAL A 638 35.46 -1.81 -38.34
C VAL A 638 36.44 -0.90 -37.55
#